data_734671638b32295a695ff32f451bddd4
#
_entry.id   734671638b32295a695ff32f451bddd4
#
_cell.length_a   1.000
_cell.length_b   1.000
_cell.length_c   1.000
_cell.angle_alpha   90.00
_cell.angle_beta   90.00
_cell.angle_gamma   90.00
#
_symmetry.space_group_name_H-M   'P 1'
#
loop_
_entity.id
_entity.type
_entity.pdbx_description
1 polymer ?
#
loop_
_entity_poly.entity_id
_entity_poly.type
_entity_poly.pdbx_seq_one_letter_code
_entity_poly.pdbx_strand_id
1 'polypeptide(L)'
;MKLTIKNKLSGLILFALMMFCSQVSAQDFTATGTVSDSGHEPLIGASVSVVGGKVGAITDIDGNFTIQCRQGDMLEITYVGYTSRKVQAGKGLKVVMEEDAKTLDEVTIVGVGYGKMRKSDLTGAIASVNSKDMKQGVITSTEQLLQGKVAGLSIVQSSGAVESGASIRLRGGTSLSASNGPLVVVDGIPGVDINSVQPSEIVSMDILKDASAAAIYGSRGANGVIIITTNRQGSDTEVNTIQYNGYVALASAAKTLDLLSANQWRSYVRSTGNMSALDFGASTDWQKELMRMAISHGHNINFSSSKKNHGYRASFTYNNNEGVIKNNTMNRLAGSLSAYQTGMNGRLRLDEGINTNFDSWHPVDNRIFERMTNLQPTFPVYNQDGSYAQFNGTNTENPVELNNNRTEDRKRHRFLGYLKAELSLLEGLVATVNTSYEFNSVKSGLYKPTYARMEGQSEHGWGQRIYDDYTNKQLELYLTYDKKFADIHHLNLMGGYSYLDNTYEGFSSTRSGFDSDAFGYNNLGAGTDHRQGDVGSYKGESKLISFFGRVNYSLMDRYMLTATLRNDGSSRFGQHHKWGVFPSLSLAWRISEEPFMASTREWLDNLKLRAGFGVTGNQNGIGEYKSLSILSAAGSAYYDGTTGTWKNSYTQIQNPNPDLKWESTAQWNLGVDFSLHNRLNGTLELYYKKTSDLLWTYPVPQPPYLVGTMLANVGDLVNKGFELTLGYKAVRTKDWTLDANLSLAYNHQEITKLSNDQYQAVGLQAGPLHSVRGMSNTYAQVIKEGFPAGAFWGPHCTGISDDGKYMLEKDENGKVKEGYLGSAMPKWNLGLSLNATWRDFDASVAAYGMFGQKVLNVSRMVMYDPTRFPSQNTLDDFMKSGITDNPTFSDYFIENGDFFRLQSITLGYSVPMNAVKKMGLSRLRFYVTGENLFCITGYKGIDPEVSVPDNVLNSPGIDFFNSYPRPRTFSLGVNIGF
;
A
#
# COMPACT_ATOMS: atom_id res chain seq x y z
N MET A 1 -74.72 -11.17 66.55
CA MET A 1 -74.78 -9.77 65.99
C MET A 1 -73.74 -8.92 66.76
N LYS A 2 -72.45 -9.28 66.83
CA LYS A 2 -71.33 -8.54 67.46
C LYS A 2 -70.01 -8.68 66.68
N LEU A 3 -70.04 -9.08 65.38
CA LEU A 3 -68.84 -9.21 64.55
C LEU A 3 -68.79 -8.26 63.30
N THR A 4 -69.77 -7.40 63.07
CA THR A 4 -69.95 -6.58 61.88
C THR A 4 -69.52 -5.12 62.03
N ILE A 5 -69.21 -4.67 63.28
CA ILE A 5 -68.86 -3.27 63.53
C ILE A 5 -67.32 -3.05 63.61
N LYS A 6 -66.52 -4.09 63.92
CA LYS A 6 -65.02 -3.94 63.97
C LYS A 6 -64.38 -3.90 62.57
N ASN A 7 -64.95 -4.54 61.58
CA ASN A 7 -64.38 -4.55 60.21
C ASN A 7 -64.76 -3.29 59.39
N LYS A 8 -65.78 -2.53 59.76
CA LYS A 8 -66.12 -1.25 59.13
C LYS A 8 -65.22 -0.09 59.58
N LEU A 9 -64.76 -0.14 60.85
CA LEU A 9 -63.88 0.90 61.39
C LEU A 9 -62.44 0.74 60.92
N SER A 10 -61.94 -0.50 60.69
CA SER A 10 -60.66 -0.82 60.17
C SER A 10 -60.55 -0.45 58.64
N GLY A 11 -61.68 -0.60 57.90
CA GLY A 11 -61.75 -0.18 56.49
C GLY A 11 -61.74 1.33 56.31
N LEU A 12 -62.37 2.06 57.21
CA LEU A 12 -62.40 3.53 57.14
C LEU A 12 -61.05 4.16 57.53
N ILE A 13 -60.31 3.56 58.48
CA ILE A 13 -58.96 3.99 58.86
C ILE A 13 -57.94 3.66 57.75
N LEU A 14 -58.06 2.54 57.09
CA LEU A 14 -57.23 2.20 55.90
C LEU A 14 -57.53 3.08 54.71
N PHE A 15 -58.75 3.48 54.49
CA PHE A 15 -59.15 4.40 53.40
C PHE A 15 -58.75 5.85 53.75
N ALA A 16 -58.75 6.25 54.99
CA ALA A 16 -58.26 7.55 55.44
C ALA A 16 -56.72 7.63 55.39
N LEU A 17 -56.02 6.52 55.68
CA LEU A 17 -54.54 6.44 55.49
C LEU A 17 -54.15 6.38 53.98
N MET A 18 -54.91 5.78 53.14
CA MET A 18 -54.70 5.82 51.68
C MET A 18 -55.01 7.23 51.08
N MET A 19 -55.89 8.00 51.63
CA MET A 19 -56.14 9.40 51.18
C MET A 19 -55.12 10.39 51.67
N PHE A 20 -54.30 10.07 52.68
CA PHE A 20 -53.21 10.92 53.13
C PHE A 20 -51.85 10.65 52.51
N CYS A 21 -51.73 9.57 51.72
CA CYS A 21 -50.50 9.24 50.95
C CYS A 21 -50.55 9.72 49.47
N SER A 22 -51.53 10.43 49.05
CA SER A 22 -51.63 10.98 47.70
C SER A 22 -51.66 12.53 47.74
N GLN A 23 -50.46 13.12 47.82
CA GLN A 23 -50.09 14.41 47.22
C GLN A 23 -48.67 14.84 47.66
N VAL A 24 -47.67 14.11 47.23
CA VAL A 24 -46.43 14.77 46.82
C VAL A 24 -46.38 14.62 45.30
N SER A 25 -47.09 15.50 44.60
CA SER A 25 -46.95 15.72 43.19
C SER A 25 -45.56 16.33 42.98
N ALA A 26 -44.60 15.47 42.61
CA ALA A 26 -43.35 15.97 42.05
C ALA A 26 -43.71 16.78 40.80
N GLN A 27 -43.48 18.08 40.84
CA GLN A 27 -43.65 18.91 39.64
C GLN A 27 -42.73 18.39 38.56
N ASP A 28 -43.29 17.89 37.46
CA ASP A 28 -42.54 17.52 36.28
C ASP A 28 -41.86 18.80 35.75
N PHE A 29 -40.54 18.81 35.86
CA PHE A 29 -39.70 19.89 35.36
C PHE A 29 -39.03 19.47 34.08
N THR A 30 -39.12 20.26 33.04
CA THR A 30 -38.44 20.05 31.78
C THR A 30 -37.18 20.89 31.76
N ALA A 31 -36.01 20.22 31.87
CA ALA A 31 -34.72 20.87 31.69
C ALA A 31 -34.39 20.93 30.19
N THR A 32 -33.85 22.05 29.75
CA THR A 32 -33.41 22.30 28.36
C THR A 32 -32.03 22.95 28.36
N GLY A 33 -31.25 22.67 27.33
CA GLY A 33 -29.92 23.29 27.22
C GLY A 33 -29.21 22.90 25.90
N THR A 34 -28.00 23.41 25.73
CA THR A 34 -27.10 23.11 24.62
C THR A 34 -25.82 22.53 25.17
N VAL A 35 -25.29 21.50 24.50
CA VAL A 35 -24.01 20.91 24.80
C VAL A 35 -23.07 21.19 23.62
N SER A 36 -21.91 21.76 23.94
CA SER A 36 -20.88 22.10 22.94
C SER A 36 -19.51 21.69 23.45
N ASP A 37 -18.53 21.62 22.56
CA ASP A 37 -17.12 21.47 22.91
C ASP A 37 -16.50 22.82 23.37
N SER A 38 -15.19 22.80 23.67
CA SER A 38 -14.42 23.99 24.03
C SER A 38 -14.29 25.00 22.89
N GLY A 39 -14.48 24.57 21.63
CA GLY A 39 -14.58 25.39 20.42
C GLY A 39 -15.97 25.96 20.18
N HIS A 40 -16.95 25.64 21.02
CA HIS A 40 -18.38 25.98 20.91
C HIS A 40 -19.07 25.31 19.70
N GLU A 41 -18.48 24.20 19.16
CA GLU A 41 -19.20 23.37 18.23
C GLU A 41 -20.22 22.49 18.95
N PRO A 42 -21.47 22.38 18.41
CA PRO A 42 -22.50 21.56 19.05
C PRO A 42 -22.10 20.08 19.06
N LEU A 43 -22.18 19.43 20.21
CA LEU A 43 -21.94 18.00 20.34
C LEU A 43 -23.23 17.22 20.08
N ILE A 44 -23.32 16.68 18.86
CA ILE A 44 -24.47 15.93 18.36
C ILE A 44 -24.44 14.51 18.95
N GLY A 45 -25.54 14.06 19.56
CA GLY A 45 -25.63 12.71 20.13
C GLY A 45 -24.99 12.58 21.52
N ALA A 46 -24.68 13.69 22.20
CA ALA A 46 -24.25 13.64 23.61
C ALA A 46 -25.40 13.12 24.48
N SER A 47 -25.11 12.17 25.36
CA SER A 47 -26.10 11.58 26.26
C SER A 47 -26.26 12.46 27.49
N VAL A 48 -27.48 12.84 27.81
CA VAL A 48 -27.89 13.60 28.99
C VAL A 48 -28.79 12.72 29.83
N SER A 49 -28.39 12.36 31.04
CA SER A 49 -29.16 11.48 31.92
C SER A 49 -29.31 12.06 33.33
N VAL A 50 -30.39 11.74 34.00
CA VAL A 50 -30.58 12.10 35.42
C VAL A 50 -29.73 11.17 36.28
N VAL A 51 -28.85 11.71 37.13
CA VAL A 51 -27.97 10.93 38.00
C VAL A 51 -28.79 10.03 38.94
N GLY A 52 -28.60 8.72 38.80
CA GLY A 52 -29.36 7.70 39.58
C GLY A 52 -30.79 7.46 39.05
N GLY A 53 -31.21 8.08 37.95
CA GLY A 53 -32.49 7.89 37.30
C GLY A 53 -32.41 7.00 36.06
N LYS A 54 -33.59 6.59 35.54
CA LYS A 54 -33.70 5.83 34.25
C LYS A 54 -34.08 6.72 33.07
N VAL A 55 -34.16 8.04 33.25
CA VAL A 55 -34.56 9.00 32.21
C VAL A 55 -33.30 9.58 31.56
N GLY A 56 -33.25 9.53 30.23
CA GLY A 56 -32.18 10.10 29.46
C GLY A 56 -32.68 10.76 28.19
N ALA A 57 -31.92 11.69 27.62
CA ALA A 57 -32.13 12.36 26.36
C ALA A 57 -30.80 12.40 25.60
N ILE A 58 -30.86 12.63 24.30
CA ILE A 58 -29.68 12.79 23.43
C ILE A 58 -29.76 14.16 22.77
N THR A 59 -28.62 14.83 22.62
CA THR A 59 -28.56 16.13 21.95
C THR A 59 -28.83 16.00 20.44
N ASP A 60 -29.57 16.99 19.92
CA ASP A 60 -29.84 17.11 18.48
C ASP A 60 -28.65 17.65 17.68
N ILE A 61 -28.86 17.91 16.38
CA ILE A 61 -27.81 18.41 15.46
C ILE A 61 -27.24 19.79 15.82
N ASP A 62 -27.95 20.55 16.64
CA ASP A 62 -27.53 21.87 17.16
C ASP A 62 -27.01 21.75 18.62
N GLY A 63 -26.82 20.50 19.10
CA GLY A 63 -26.38 20.21 20.45
C GLY A 63 -27.46 20.47 21.53
N ASN A 64 -28.73 20.72 21.18
CA ASN A 64 -29.77 20.97 22.11
C ASN A 64 -30.31 19.66 22.73
N PHE A 65 -30.68 19.72 24.00
CA PHE A 65 -31.38 18.65 24.67
C PHE A 65 -32.61 19.13 25.41
N THR A 66 -33.57 18.23 25.59
CA THR A 66 -34.76 18.41 26.40
C THR A 66 -34.98 17.11 27.19
N ILE A 67 -34.98 17.20 28.49
CA ILE A 67 -35.12 16.06 29.38
C ILE A 67 -36.16 16.33 30.49
N GLN A 68 -37.04 15.36 30.77
CA GLN A 68 -38.00 15.37 31.85
C GLN A 68 -37.31 14.94 33.14
N CYS A 69 -37.30 15.78 34.14
CA CYS A 69 -36.68 15.52 35.45
C CYS A 69 -37.38 16.23 36.58
N ARG A 70 -36.90 16.19 37.79
CA ARG A 70 -37.40 17.00 38.87
C ARG A 70 -36.58 18.28 39.02
N GLN A 71 -37.15 19.32 39.50
CA GLN A 71 -36.44 20.54 39.77
C GLN A 71 -35.37 20.29 40.86
N GLY A 72 -34.12 20.60 40.53
CA GLY A 72 -32.95 20.32 41.35
C GLY A 72 -32.21 19.02 41.14
N ASP A 73 -32.72 18.16 40.26
CA ASP A 73 -31.99 16.94 39.86
C ASP A 73 -30.62 17.33 39.26
N MET A 74 -29.64 16.43 39.42
CA MET A 74 -28.33 16.52 38.72
C MET A 74 -28.42 15.77 37.41
N LEU A 75 -28.05 16.45 36.35
CA LEU A 75 -27.90 15.87 35.01
C LEU A 75 -26.43 15.51 34.78
N GLU A 76 -26.17 14.32 34.33
CA GLU A 76 -24.85 13.88 33.87
C GLU A 76 -24.84 13.86 32.34
N ILE A 77 -23.93 14.65 31.79
CA ILE A 77 -23.71 14.72 30.33
C ILE A 77 -22.46 13.94 30.02
N THR A 78 -22.59 12.98 29.09
CA THR A 78 -21.50 12.15 28.63
C THR A 78 -21.44 12.15 27.10
N TYR A 79 -20.24 12.24 26.55
CA TYR A 79 -20.00 12.13 25.13
C TYR A 79 -18.65 11.45 24.90
N VAL A 80 -18.56 10.61 23.88
CA VAL A 80 -17.35 9.86 23.57
C VAL A 80 -16.20 10.82 23.28
N GLY A 81 -15.10 10.68 24.01
CA GLY A 81 -13.94 11.56 23.87
C GLY A 81 -13.97 12.81 24.71
N TYR A 82 -14.95 12.96 25.59
CA TYR A 82 -15.08 14.12 26.48
C TYR A 82 -15.23 13.74 27.94
N THR A 83 -14.70 14.55 28.83
CA THR A 83 -14.87 14.39 30.28
C THR A 83 -16.33 14.55 30.68
N SER A 84 -16.92 13.58 31.38
CA SER A 84 -18.31 13.68 31.86
C SER A 84 -18.51 14.90 32.75
N ARG A 85 -19.64 15.61 32.57
CA ARG A 85 -19.97 16.81 33.32
C ARG A 85 -21.30 16.69 33.99
N LYS A 86 -21.33 17.05 35.28
CA LYS A 86 -22.57 17.07 36.07
C LYS A 86 -23.03 18.51 36.27
N VAL A 87 -24.29 18.79 35.92
CA VAL A 87 -24.91 20.11 36.06
C VAL A 87 -26.29 19.98 36.70
N GLN A 88 -26.72 20.99 37.44
CA GLN A 88 -28.03 20.98 38.03
C GLN A 88 -29.09 21.26 36.93
N ALA A 89 -30.20 20.53 36.96
CA ALA A 89 -31.28 20.69 35.98
C ALA A 89 -31.83 22.11 35.97
N GLY A 90 -31.93 22.72 34.80
CA GLY A 90 -32.34 24.09 34.57
C GLY A 90 -32.86 24.29 33.12
N LYS A 91 -33.40 25.48 32.86
CA LYS A 91 -33.81 25.87 31.49
C LYS A 91 -32.71 26.69 30.82
N GLY A 92 -32.43 26.41 29.56
CA GLY A 92 -31.44 27.12 28.77
C GLY A 92 -29.99 26.91 29.23
N LEU A 93 -29.66 25.74 29.76
CA LEU A 93 -28.32 25.39 30.19
C LEU A 93 -27.34 25.45 29.02
N LYS A 94 -26.14 26.01 29.24
CA LYS A 94 -25.04 25.97 28.28
C LYS A 94 -23.94 25.12 28.89
N VAL A 95 -23.75 23.90 28.40
CA VAL A 95 -22.75 22.95 28.89
C VAL A 95 -21.62 22.86 27.88
N VAL A 96 -20.42 23.28 28.27
CA VAL A 96 -19.22 23.13 27.48
C VAL A 96 -18.49 21.90 28.01
N MET A 97 -18.25 20.92 27.19
CA MET A 97 -17.50 19.72 27.51
C MET A 97 -16.03 19.87 27.10
N GLU A 98 -15.15 19.33 27.92
CA GLU A 98 -13.71 19.33 27.66
C GLU A 98 -13.30 17.99 27.08
N GLU A 99 -12.48 18.01 26.02
CA GLU A 99 -11.94 16.78 25.42
C GLU A 99 -11.09 16.03 26.46
N ASP A 100 -11.35 14.73 26.62
CA ASP A 100 -10.57 13.84 27.44
C ASP A 100 -9.71 12.93 26.57
N ALA A 101 -8.43 13.24 26.47
CA ALA A 101 -7.48 12.48 25.67
C ALA A 101 -7.31 11.03 26.19
N LYS A 102 -7.54 10.75 27.46
CA LYS A 102 -7.57 9.37 27.99
C LYS A 102 -8.74 8.60 27.42
N THR A 103 -9.92 9.19 27.40
CA THR A 103 -11.13 8.55 26.88
C THR A 103 -11.03 8.35 25.38
N LEU A 104 -10.38 9.27 24.62
CA LEU A 104 -10.13 9.11 23.18
C LEU A 104 -9.21 7.92 22.86
N ASP A 105 -8.12 7.73 23.61
CA ASP A 105 -7.22 6.59 23.43
C ASP A 105 -7.85 5.26 23.92
N GLU A 106 -8.67 5.28 24.96
CA GLU A 106 -9.41 4.10 25.42
C GLU A 106 -10.51 3.64 24.46
N VAL A 107 -11.07 4.54 23.65
CA VAL A 107 -12.17 4.25 22.72
C VAL A 107 -11.67 4.03 21.29
N THR A 108 -10.41 4.33 20.97
CA THR A 108 -9.85 4.01 19.65
C THR A 108 -9.81 2.50 19.43
N ILE A 109 -10.66 2.04 18.51
CA ILE A 109 -10.77 0.62 18.14
C ILE A 109 -9.89 0.38 16.92
N VAL A 110 -9.01 -0.61 17.03
CA VAL A 110 -8.04 -1.00 16.00
C VAL A 110 -8.35 -2.40 15.52
N GLY A 111 -8.22 -2.64 14.22
CA GLY A 111 -8.31 -3.98 13.64
C GLY A 111 -7.10 -4.83 14.06
N VAL A 112 -7.36 -6.03 14.62
CA VAL A 112 -6.30 -6.92 15.14
C VAL A 112 -6.37 -8.34 14.53
N GLY A 113 -6.82 -8.45 13.29
CA GLY A 113 -7.07 -9.74 12.65
C GLY A 113 -8.24 -10.48 13.29
N TYR A 114 -9.19 -10.91 12.51
CA TYR A 114 -10.42 -11.60 12.95
C TYR A 114 -11.17 -10.91 14.10
N GLY A 115 -10.94 -9.62 14.36
CA GLY A 115 -11.60 -8.88 15.42
C GLY A 115 -11.11 -7.45 15.55
N LYS A 116 -11.67 -6.76 16.53
CA LYS A 116 -11.32 -5.39 16.89
C LYS A 116 -10.94 -5.35 18.37
N MET A 117 -9.91 -4.57 18.73
CA MET A 117 -9.49 -4.34 20.11
C MET A 117 -9.34 -2.84 20.38
N ARG A 118 -9.43 -2.46 21.63
CA ARG A 118 -9.07 -1.10 22.03
C ARG A 118 -7.57 -0.90 21.87
N LYS A 119 -7.17 0.26 21.38
CA LYS A 119 -5.74 0.61 21.24
C LYS A 119 -4.98 0.48 22.57
N SER A 120 -5.66 0.78 23.67
CA SER A 120 -5.12 0.59 25.03
C SER A 120 -4.72 -0.84 25.34
N ASP A 121 -5.45 -1.83 24.82
CA ASP A 121 -5.30 -3.25 25.17
C ASP A 121 -4.33 -3.99 24.22
N LEU A 122 -3.81 -3.30 23.20
CA LEU A 122 -2.88 -3.89 22.25
C LEU A 122 -1.54 -4.23 22.93
N THR A 123 -1.06 -5.44 22.67
CA THR A 123 0.24 -5.95 23.12
C THR A 123 1.29 -5.93 22.01
N GLY A 124 0.88 -5.93 20.75
CA GLY A 124 1.75 -5.90 19.58
C GLY A 124 1.99 -4.48 19.03
N ALA A 125 2.96 -4.37 18.11
CA ALA A 125 3.27 -3.13 17.39
C ALA A 125 2.28 -2.87 16.26
N ILE A 126 1.34 -1.96 16.48
CA ILE A 126 0.31 -1.57 15.50
C ILE A 126 0.33 -0.06 15.30
N ALA A 127 0.32 0.38 14.03
CA ALA A 127 0.15 1.77 13.67
C ALA A 127 -1.17 1.97 12.92
N SER A 128 -1.90 3.03 13.21
CA SER A 128 -3.18 3.35 12.58
C SER A 128 -3.12 4.69 11.86
N VAL A 129 -3.65 4.74 10.64
CA VAL A 129 -3.82 5.96 9.84
C VAL A 129 -5.30 6.13 9.55
N ASN A 130 -5.89 7.23 10.01
CA ASN A 130 -7.30 7.53 9.81
C ASN A 130 -7.51 8.34 8.53
N SER A 131 -8.74 8.35 8.01
CA SER A 131 -9.11 9.09 6.80
C SER A 131 -8.79 10.58 6.84
N LYS A 132 -8.81 11.20 8.02
CA LYS A 132 -8.44 12.61 8.24
C LYS A 132 -6.97 12.91 7.95
N ASP A 133 -6.11 11.91 8.16
CA ASP A 133 -4.65 12.00 7.94
C ASP A 133 -4.24 11.60 6.52
N MET A 134 -5.18 11.11 5.71
CA MET A 134 -4.91 10.62 4.37
C MET A 134 -4.81 11.79 3.37
N LYS A 135 -4.02 11.56 2.30
CA LYS A 135 -3.85 12.48 1.18
C LYS A 135 -5.20 12.73 0.49
N GLN A 136 -5.40 13.97 0.05
CA GLN A 136 -6.53 14.36 -0.80
C GLN A 136 -6.02 14.75 -2.21
N GLY A 137 -6.91 14.75 -3.22
CA GLY A 137 -6.57 15.06 -4.61
C GLY A 137 -6.49 13.82 -5.48
N VAL A 138 -5.55 13.80 -6.43
CA VAL A 138 -5.35 12.66 -7.34
C VAL A 138 -4.69 11.50 -6.60
N ILE A 139 -5.38 10.38 -6.54
CA ILE A 139 -4.87 9.15 -5.95
C ILE A 139 -4.93 8.08 -7.04
N THR A 140 -3.79 7.75 -7.60
CA THR A 140 -3.66 6.72 -8.64
C THR A 140 -3.55 5.32 -8.05
N SER A 141 -3.01 5.21 -6.82
CA SER A 141 -2.93 3.94 -6.09
C SER A 141 -3.22 4.14 -4.60
N THR A 142 -3.91 3.19 -3.98
CA THR A 142 -4.34 3.26 -2.56
C THR A 142 -3.15 3.27 -1.60
N GLU A 143 -2.01 2.68 -1.98
CA GLU A 143 -0.77 2.65 -1.22
C GLU A 143 -0.23 4.06 -0.90
N GLN A 144 -0.47 5.02 -1.78
CA GLN A 144 -0.03 6.42 -1.60
C GLN A 144 -0.61 7.09 -0.34
N LEU A 145 -1.75 6.58 0.15
CA LEU A 145 -2.40 7.10 1.37
C LEU A 145 -1.54 6.88 2.63
N LEU A 146 -0.67 5.87 2.62
CA LEU A 146 0.21 5.50 3.74
C LEU A 146 1.61 6.11 3.63
N GLN A 147 1.97 6.74 2.51
CA GLN A 147 3.32 7.21 2.25
C GLN A 147 3.78 8.27 3.26
N GLY A 148 4.88 8.00 3.97
CA GLY A 148 5.41 8.89 5.01
C GLY A 148 4.58 8.96 6.30
N LYS A 149 3.51 8.16 6.44
CA LYS A 149 2.62 8.21 7.62
C LYS A 149 2.98 7.21 8.71
N VAL A 150 3.67 6.13 8.37
CA VAL A 150 3.95 5.01 9.28
C VAL A 150 5.44 4.75 9.34
N ALA A 151 6.01 4.81 10.55
CA ALA A 151 7.42 4.48 10.77
C ALA A 151 7.67 2.99 10.45
N GLY A 152 8.77 2.71 9.74
CA GLY A 152 9.13 1.37 9.28
C GLY A 152 8.45 0.90 7.99
N LEU A 153 7.49 1.67 7.47
CA LEU A 153 6.83 1.40 6.18
C LEU A 153 7.51 2.22 5.09
N SER A 154 8.07 1.56 4.11
CA SER A 154 8.65 2.15 2.90
C SER A 154 7.73 1.91 1.72
N ILE A 155 7.34 2.97 1.04
CA ILE A 155 6.51 2.92 -0.17
C ILE A 155 7.30 3.59 -1.28
N VAL A 156 7.61 2.85 -2.34
CA VAL A 156 8.39 3.34 -3.48
C VAL A 156 7.53 3.27 -4.73
N GLN A 157 7.34 4.42 -5.35
CA GLN A 157 6.68 4.53 -6.64
C GLN A 157 7.74 4.79 -7.71
N SER A 158 8.17 3.76 -8.41
CA SER A 158 9.26 3.84 -9.40
C SER A 158 8.84 4.44 -10.75
N SER A 159 7.56 4.69 -10.97
CA SER A 159 7.03 5.20 -12.25
C SER A 159 5.95 6.26 -12.03
N GLY A 160 5.91 7.26 -12.92
CA GLY A 160 4.84 8.26 -13.00
C GLY A 160 3.65 7.87 -13.89
N ALA A 161 3.66 6.68 -14.50
CA ALA A 161 2.57 6.19 -15.34
C ALA A 161 1.27 6.03 -14.54
N VAL A 162 0.14 6.35 -15.14
CA VAL A 162 -1.17 6.40 -14.46
C VAL A 162 -1.68 5.03 -13.99
N GLU A 163 -1.20 3.95 -14.61
CA GLU A 163 -1.51 2.56 -14.23
C GLU A 163 -0.53 1.96 -13.23
N SER A 164 0.54 2.68 -12.87
CA SER A 164 1.62 2.17 -12.02
C SER A 164 1.20 2.11 -10.55
N GLY A 165 1.40 0.96 -9.93
CA GLY A 165 1.29 0.78 -8.48
C GLY A 165 2.55 1.23 -7.74
N ALA A 166 2.55 1.09 -6.43
CA ALA A 166 3.72 1.31 -5.59
C ALA A 166 4.14 0.02 -4.89
N SER A 167 5.45 -0.17 -4.69
CA SER A 167 5.98 -1.27 -3.88
C SER A 167 5.97 -0.89 -2.42
N ILE A 168 5.40 -1.76 -1.58
CA ILE A 168 5.33 -1.57 -0.12
C ILE A 168 6.27 -2.55 0.56
N ARG A 169 7.09 -2.05 1.50
CA ARG A 169 7.95 -2.88 2.37
C ARG A 169 7.84 -2.42 3.82
N LEU A 170 7.79 -3.38 4.73
CA LEU A 170 7.74 -3.13 6.16
C LEU A 170 9.01 -3.71 6.82
N ARG A 171 9.80 -2.84 7.52
CA ARG A 171 11.02 -3.25 8.23
C ARG A 171 12.01 -4.02 7.35
N GLY A 172 12.25 -3.55 6.13
CA GLY A 172 13.03 -4.26 5.11
C GLY A 172 12.28 -5.45 4.51
N GLY A 173 12.91 -6.20 3.61
CA GLY A 173 12.36 -7.45 3.08
C GLY A 173 12.73 -8.63 3.96
N THR A 174 11.98 -9.75 3.85
CA THR A 174 12.30 -11.03 4.53
C THR A 174 12.83 -12.09 3.60
N SER A 175 12.70 -11.93 2.30
CA SER A 175 13.04 -12.95 1.31
C SER A 175 13.92 -12.38 0.20
N LEU A 176 14.72 -13.24 -0.41
CA LEU A 176 15.49 -12.95 -1.63
C LEU A 176 14.66 -13.23 -2.89
N SER A 177 13.85 -14.27 -2.90
CA SER A 177 13.12 -14.76 -4.07
C SER A 177 11.60 -14.70 -3.95
N ALA A 178 11.05 -14.75 -2.74
CA ALA A 178 9.61 -14.58 -2.50
C ALA A 178 9.22 -13.08 -2.40
N SER A 179 7.91 -12.80 -2.44
CA SER A 179 7.40 -11.44 -2.27
C SER A 179 7.72 -10.87 -0.90
N ASN A 180 8.10 -9.60 -0.87
CA ASN A 180 8.36 -8.81 0.33
C ASN A 180 7.21 -7.85 0.69
N GLY A 181 6.10 -7.89 -0.04
CA GLY A 181 4.91 -7.08 0.22
C GLY A 181 4.11 -7.56 1.43
N PRO A 182 3.49 -6.65 2.21
CA PRO A 182 2.61 -7.02 3.32
C PRO A 182 1.30 -7.66 2.83
N LEU A 183 0.69 -8.46 3.69
CA LEU A 183 -0.67 -8.96 3.45
C LEU A 183 -1.68 -7.81 3.57
N VAL A 184 -2.55 -7.65 2.60
CA VAL A 184 -3.68 -6.72 2.70
C VAL A 184 -4.93 -7.47 3.15
N VAL A 185 -5.64 -6.89 4.12
CA VAL A 185 -6.91 -7.41 4.65
C VAL A 185 -7.95 -6.30 4.53
N VAL A 186 -9.00 -6.53 3.76
CA VAL A 186 -10.08 -5.55 3.58
C VAL A 186 -11.31 -6.03 4.32
N ASP A 187 -11.74 -5.28 5.33
CA ASP A 187 -12.94 -5.60 6.12
C ASP A 187 -12.97 -7.03 6.69
N GLY A 188 -11.79 -7.56 7.03
CA GLY A 188 -11.61 -8.90 7.57
C GLY A 188 -11.40 -9.99 6.52
N ILE A 189 -11.28 -9.65 5.23
CA ILE A 189 -10.98 -10.58 4.14
C ILE A 189 -9.50 -10.47 3.77
N PRO A 190 -8.66 -11.47 4.05
CA PRO A 190 -7.23 -11.41 3.78
C PRO A 190 -6.89 -11.77 2.33
N GLY A 191 -5.90 -11.04 1.76
CA GLY A 191 -5.33 -11.28 0.44
C GLY A 191 -6.03 -10.55 -0.70
N VAL A 192 -6.88 -9.58 -0.38
CA VAL A 192 -7.53 -8.71 -1.36
C VAL A 192 -6.52 -7.72 -1.95
N ASP A 193 -6.62 -7.44 -3.26
CA ASP A 193 -5.83 -6.37 -3.89
C ASP A 193 -6.21 -5.01 -3.27
N ILE A 194 -5.23 -4.29 -2.76
CA ILE A 194 -5.43 -2.98 -2.10
C ILE A 194 -6.16 -1.97 -3.01
N ASN A 195 -5.95 -2.06 -4.32
CA ASN A 195 -6.57 -1.20 -5.32
C ASN A 195 -8.01 -1.62 -5.71
N SER A 196 -8.56 -2.67 -5.09
CA SER A 196 -9.98 -3.01 -5.22
C SER A 196 -10.88 -2.09 -4.38
N VAL A 197 -10.30 -1.40 -3.37
CA VAL A 197 -11.01 -0.49 -2.49
C VAL A 197 -10.81 0.95 -2.93
N GLN A 198 -11.89 1.72 -3.01
CA GLN A 198 -11.79 3.14 -3.35
C GLN A 198 -11.25 3.94 -2.17
N PRO A 199 -10.26 4.84 -2.37
CA PRO A 199 -9.70 5.68 -1.31
C PRO A 199 -10.75 6.46 -0.49
N SER A 200 -11.81 6.92 -1.13
CA SER A 200 -12.91 7.65 -0.49
C SER A 200 -13.77 6.81 0.45
N GLU A 201 -13.63 5.48 0.42
CA GLU A 201 -14.37 4.54 1.27
C GLU A 201 -13.61 4.17 2.54
N ILE A 202 -12.32 4.46 2.60
CA ILE A 202 -11.42 4.04 3.67
C ILE A 202 -11.60 4.94 4.88
N VAL A 203 -11.90 4.34 6.02
CA VAL A 203 -12.00 5.00 7.34
C VAL A 203 -10.67 4.95 8.07
N SER A 204 -10.04 3.76 8.09
CA SER A 204 -8.74 3.56 8.71
C SER A 204 -7.92 2.49 7.97
N MET A 205 -6.62 2.62 8.09
CA MET A 205 -5.64 1.60 7.75
C MET A 205 -4.82 1.28 8.98
N ASP A 206 -4.87 0.03 9.45
CA ASP A 206 -4.15 -0.46 10.61
C ASP A 206 -3.02 -1.38 10.16
N ILE A 207 -1.78 -1.06 10.54
CA ILE A 207 -0.59 -1.76 10.09
C ILE A 207 -0.02 -2.58 11.24
N LEU A 208 -0.12 -3.92 11.13
CA LEU A 208 0.47 -4.87 12.06
C LEU A 208 1.95 -5.04 11.70
N LYS A 209 2.86 -4.51 12.54
CA LYS A 209 4.28 -4.40 12.21
C LYS A 209 5.15 -5.52 12.77
N ASP A 210 4.70 -6.22 13.79
CA ASP A 210 5.45 -7.30 14.41
C ASP A 210 4.81 -8.67 14.22
N ALA A 211 5.62 -9.70 14.42
CA ALA A 211 5.16 -11.07 14.27
C ALA A 211 4.12 -11.47 15.33
N SER A 212 4.08 -10.82 16.51
CA SER A 212 3.09 -11.14 17.54
C SER A 212 1.70 -10.67 17.15
N ALA A 213 1.57 -9.51 16.49
CA ALA A 213 0.32 -9.02 15.95
C ALA A 213 -0.08 -9.73 14.65
N ALA A 214 0.90 -10.08 13.79
CA ALA A 214 0.66 -10.67 12.48
C ALA A 214 0.50 -12.21 12.49
N ALA A 215 0.90 -12.91 13.57
CA ALA A 215 0.92 -14.39 13.66
C ALA A 215 -0.45 -15.05 13.44
N ILE A 216 -1.54 -14.34 13.71
CA ILE A 216 -2.88 -14.85 13.44
C ILE A 216 -3.12 -15.09 11.93
N TYR A 217 -2.34 -14.45 11.05
CA TYR A 217 -2.33 -14.65 9.61
C TYR A 217 -1.25 -15.64 9.14
N GLY A 218 -0.42 -16.17 10.08
CA GLY A 218 0.54 -17.26 9.89
C GLY A 218 1.53 -17.01 8.78
N SER A 219 1.53 -17.93 7.82
CA SER A 219 2.42 -17.92 6.65
C SER A 219 2.23 -16.74 5.69
N ARG A 220 1.20 -15.95 5.86
CA ARG A 220 0.93 -14.75 5.04
C ARG A 220 1.35 -13.46 5.75
N GLY A 221 1.75 -13.54 7.04
CA GLY A 221 2.05 -12.39 7.90
C GLY A 221 3.54 -12.00 8.02
N ALA A 222 4.49 -12.68 7.37
CA ALA A 222 5.93 -12.45 7.53
C ALA A 222 6.39 -11.03 7.22
N ASN A 223 5.76 -10.40 6.24
CA ASN A 223 6.05 -9.02 5.82
C ASN A 223 5.13 -7.99 6.45
N GLY A 224 4.40 -8.36 7.52
CA GLY A 224 3.38 -7.55 8.16
C GLY A 224 2.03 -7.61 7.48
N VAL A 225 1.05 -6.89 8.06
CA VAL A 225 -0.33 -6.90 7.57
C VAL A 225 -0.87 -5.47 7.55
N ILE A 226 -1.56 -5.10 6.48
CA ILE A 226 -2.31 -3.85 6.35
C ILE A 226 -3.80 -4.18 6.40
N ILE A 227 -4.48 -3.76 7.46
CA ILE A 227 -5.93 -3.95 7.62
C ILE A 227 -6.62 -2.67 7.20
N ILE A 228 -7.45 -2.75 6.18
CA ILE A 228 -8.26 -1.64 5.68
C ILE A 228 -9.69 -1.81 6.21
N THR A 229 -10.18 -0.78 6.90
CA THR A 229 -11.56 -0.71 7.34
C THR A 229 -12.29 0.32 6.48
N THR A 230 -13.36 -0.13 5.83
CA THR A 230 -14.23 0.75 5.06
C THR A 230 -15.41 1.25 5.91
N ASN A 231 -16.06 2.31 5.45
CA ASN A 231 -17.16 2.95 6.18
C ASN A 231 -18.41 2.07 6.16
N ARG A 232 -18.60 1.28 7.24
CA ARG A 232 -19.74 0.36 7.43
C ARG A 232 -20.41 0.52 8.80
N GLN A 233 -20.16 1.63 9.47
CA GLN A 233 -20.62 1.76 10.85
C GLN A 233 -22.13 1.89 10.92
N GLY A 234 -22.75 1.03 11.77
CA GLY A 234 -24.07 1.25 12.28
C GLY A 234 -24.10 2.45 13.22
N SER A 235 -25.12 3.26 13.11
CA SER A 235 -25.38 4.36 14.05
C SER A 235 -26.56 3.97 14.92
N ASP A 236 -26.51 4.28 16.22
CA ASP A 236 -27.65 4.12 17.12
C ASP A 236 -28.80 5.08 16.75
N THR A 237 -28.48 6.14 16.04
CA THR A 237 -29.43 7.09 15.42
C THR A 237 -29.53 6.82 13.92
N GLU A 238 -30.72 7.04 13.35
CA GLU A 238 -30.90 6.96 11.91
C GLU A 238 -30.11 8.09 11.22
N VAL A 239 -29.15 7.68 10.38
CA VAL A 239 -28.33 8.63 9.59
C VAL A 239 -28.49 8.27 8.12
N ASN A 240 -28.96 9.22 7.34
CA ASN A 240 -29.04 9.12 5.88
C ASN A 240 -28.17 10.20 5.27
N THR A 241 -27.21 9.84 4.44
CA THR A 241 -26.29 10.79 3.81
C THR A 241 -26.10 10.51 2.33
N ILE A 242 -26.07 11.56 1.55
CA ILE A 242 -25.59 11.54 0.18
C ILE A 242 -24.37 12.46 0.14
N GLN A 243 -23.28 11.96 -0.41
CA GLN A 243 -22.04 12.73 -0.52
C GLN A 243 -21.51 12.68 -1.94
N TYR A 244 -21.10 13.83 -2.44
CA TYR A 244 -20.38 13.94 -3.70
C TYR A 244 -18.98 14.50 -3.45
N ASN A 245 -17.96 13.84 -4.00
CA ASN A 245 -16.59 14.29 -4.00
C ASN A 245 -16.10 14.36 -5.45
N GLY A 246 -15.65 15.53 -5.88
CA GLY A 246 -15.15 15.72 -7.24
C GLY A 246 -13.87 16.53 -7.26
N TYR A 247 -13.01 16.27 -8.25
CA TYR A 247 -11.81 17.07 -8.51
C TYR A 247 -11.48 17.14 -10.00
N VAL A 248 -10.76 18.21 -10.35
CA VAL A 248 -10.04 18.36 -11.63
C VAL A 248 -8.59 18.65 -11.32
N ALA A 249 -7.67 18.09 -12.06
CA ALA A 249 -6.24 18.21 -11.84
C ALA A 249 -5.47 18.47 -13.13
N LEU A 250 -4.43 19.29 -13.01
CA LEU A 250 -3.45 19.59 -14.06
C LEU A 250 -2.10 19.05 -13.63
N ALA A 251 -1.46 18.25 -14.48
CA ALA A 251 -0.17 17.64 -14.21
C ALA A 251 0.85 17.89 -15.31
N SER A 252 2.10 18.12 -14.93
CA SER A 252 3.24 18.24 -15.83
C SER A 252 4.42 17.44 -15.29
N ALA A 253 5.38 17.06 -16.14
CA ALA A 253 6.59 16.37 -15.67
C ALA A 253 7.35 17.24 -14.64
N ALA A 254 7.70 16.63 -13.48
CA ALA A 254 8.39 17.37 -12.42
C ALA A 254 9.86 17.65 -12.76
N LYS A 255 10.51 16.74 -13.50
CA LYS A 255 11.91 16.84 -13.97
C LYS A 255 12.08 16.17 -15.32
N THR A 256 12.97 16.69 -16.14
CA THR A 256 13.46 16.12 -17.39
C THR A 256 14.98 16.04 -17.36
N LEU A 257 15.60 15.35 -18.32
CA LEU A 257 17.06 15.27 -18.45
C LEU A 257 17.59 16.49 -19.20
N ASP A 258 18.77 16.99 -18.80
CA ASP A 258 19.47 18.09 -19.46
C ASP A 258 20.25 17.57 -20.68
N LEU A 259 19.52 17.31 -21.76
CA LEU A 259 20.08 16.86 -23.04
C LEU A 259 20.57 18.05 -23.87
N LEU A 260 21.50 17.79 -24.81
CA LEU A 260 21.93 18.82 -25.73
C LEU A 260 20.76 19.32 -26.59
N SER A 261 20.55 20.61 -26.65
CA SER A 261 19.74 21.25 -27.67
C SER A 261 20.44 21.19 -29.06
N ALA A 262 19.69 21.37 -30.14
CA ALA A 262 20.26 21.36 -31.50
C ALA A 262 21.40 22.39 -31.67
N ASN A 263 21.30 23.56 -31.04
CA ASN A 263 22.37 24.58 -31.10
C ASN A 263 23.63 24.17 -30.34
N GLN A 264 23.50 23.59 -29.15
CA GLN A 264 24.62 23.04 -28.39
C GLN A 264 25.24 21.86 -29.16
N TRP A 265 24.45 20.95 -29.69
CA TRP A 265 24.91 19.82 -30.50
C TRP A 265 25.77 20.32 -31.69
N ARG A 266 25.24 21.28 -32.48
CA ARG A 266 26.00 21.92 -33.60
C ARG A 266 27.29 22.58 -33.14
N SER A 267 27.27 23.25 -31.98
CA SER A 267 28.46 23.88 -31.40
C SER A 267 29.55 22.84 -31.07
N TYR A 268 29.16 21.74 -30.40
CA TYR A 268 30.11 20.68 -30.04
C TYR A 268 30.62 19.93 -31.26
N VAL A 269 29.77 19.63 -32.26
CA VAL A 269 30.22 19.02 -33.53
C VAL A 269 31.29 19.88 -34.22
N ARG A 270 31.09 21.19 -34.26
CA ARG A 270 32.08 22.11 -34.82
C ARG A 270 33.38 22.11 -34.03
N SER A 271 33.30 22.09 -32.72
CA SER A 271 34.51 22.12 -31.85
C SER A 271 35.33 20.82 -31.93
N THR A 272 34.69 19.68 -32.16
CA THR A 272 35.36 18.38 -32.36
C THR A 272 35.95 18.19 -33.74
N GLY A 273 35.69 19.09 -34.69
CA GLY A 273 36.14 18.99 -36.08
C GLY A 273 35.50 17.81 -36.87
N ASN A 274 34.46 17.19 -36.34
CA ASN A 274 33.77 16.05 -36.96
C ASN A 274 32.88 16.53 -38.08
N MET A 275 33.50 16.83 -39.23
CA MET A 275 32.79 17.31 -40.46
C MET A 275 31.88 16.24 -41.10
N SER A 276 31.97 14.98 -40.69
CA SER A 276 31.14 13.90 -41.20
C SER A 276 29.80 13.75 -40.46
N ALA A 277 29.59 14.52 -39.40
CA ALA A 277 28.33 14.50 -38.68
C ALA A 277 27.19 15.07 -39.53
N LEU A 278 26.13 14.29 -39.70
CA LEU A 278 24.93 14.72 -40.45
C LEU A 278 24.08 15.64 -39.56
N ASP A 279 23.96 16.92 -39.99
CA ASP A 279 22.97 17.84 -39.42
C ASP A 279 21.70 17.80 -40.33
N PHE A 280 20.59 17.33 -39.75
CA PHE A 280 19.30 17.19 -40.47
C PHE A 280 18.50 18.50 -40.50
N GLY A 281 19.02 19.60 -39.96
CA GLY A 281 18.45 20.94 -40.07
C GLY A 281 17.36 21.28 -39.05
N ALA A 282 16.80 20.33 -38.37
CA ALA A 282 15.74 20.54 -37.38
C ALA A 282 16.28 21.07 -36.03
N SER A 283 15.36 21.39 -35.11
CA SER A 283 15.62 21.73 -33.74
C SER A 283 14.52 21.09 -32.88
N THR A 284 14.69 19.80 -32.56
CA THR A 284 13.68 18.97 -31.92
C THR A 284 14.07 18.72 -30.45
N ASP A 285 13.16 19.08 -29.56
CA ASP A 285 13.20 18.64 -28.16
C ASP A 285 12.29 17.41 -28.03
N TRP A 286 12.89 16.22 -28.10
CA TRP A 286 12.17 14.96 -28.08
C TRP A 286 11.39 14.73 -26.79
N GLN A 287 11.86 15.24 -25.64
CA GLN A 287 11.15 15.14 -24.38
C GLN A 287 9.87 15.97 -24.43
N LYS A 288 9.93 17.20 -24.96
CA LYS A 288 8.76 18.07 -25.13
C LYS A 288 7.77 17.53 -26.16
N GLU A 289 8.25 16.89 -27.23
CA GLU A 289 7.37 16.30 -28.26
C GLU A 289 6.51 15.16 -27.72
N LEU A 290 7.01 14.38 -26.75
CA LEU A 290 6.32 13.25 -26.16
C LEU A 290 5.51 13.61 -24.90
N MET A 291 5.83 14.73 -24.26
CA MET A 291 5.17 15.15 -23.03
C MET A 291 4.00 16.11 -23.29
N ARG A 292 3.10 16.19 -22.32
CA ARG A 292 1.96 17.11 -22.32
C ARG A 292 1.66 17.63 -20.93
N MET A 293 0.89 18.70 -20.86
CA MET A 293 0.10 19.01 -19.66
C MET A 293 -1.09 18.05 -19.66
N ALA A 294 -1.16 17.21 -18.63
CA ALA A 294 -2.20 16.19 -18.50
C ALA A 294 -3.37 16.73 -17.68
N ILE A 295 -4.59 16.40 -18.07
CA ILE A 295 -5.82 16.82 -17.39
C ILE A 295 -6.52 15.57 -16.86
N SER A 296 -6.65 15.47 -15.54
CA SER A 296 -7.33 14.36 -14.90
C SER A 296 -8.54 14.86 -14.11
N HIS A 297 -9.57 14.04 -14.00
CA HIS A 297 -10.71 14.35 -13.15
C HIS A 297 -11.30 13.10 -12.50
N GLY A 298 -11.92 13.28 -11.34
CA GLY A 298 -12.57 12.21 -10.61
C GLY A 298 -13.86 12.63 -9.98
N HIS A 299 -14.82 11.70 -9.94
CA HIS A 299 -16.15 11.88 -9.38
C HIS A 299 -16.52 10.68 -8.52
N ASN A 300 -16.96 10.92 -7.31
CA ASN A 300 -17.42 9.88 -6.42
C ASN A 300 -18.74 10.31 -5.77
N ILE A 301 -19.74 9.45 -5.83
CA ILE A 301 -21.03 9.62 -5.17
C ILE A 301 -21.20 8.48 -4.17
N ASN A 302 -21.43 8.81 -2.93
CA ASN A 302 -21.70 7.88 -1.85
C ASN A 302 -23.10 8.10 -1.33
N PHE A 303 -23.82 7.03 -1.18
CA PHE A 303 -25.10 6.99 -0.49
C PHE A 303 -24.96 6.06 0.71
N SER A 304 -25.36 6.48 1.90
CA SER A 304 -25.38 5.62 3.08
C SER A 304 -26.62 5.88 3.93
N SER A 305 -27.16 4.78 4.46
CA SER A 305 -28.23 4.79 5.45
C SER A 305 -27.90 3.78 6.53
N SER A 306 -27.97 4.16 7.79
CA SER A 306 -27.69 3.27 8.90
C SER A 306 -28.63 3.49 10.05
N LYS A 307 -29.04 2.37 10.68
CA LYS A 307 -29.76 2.25 11.94
C LYS A 307 -29.08 1.18 12.79
N LYS A 308 -29.48 1.06 14.05
CA LYS A 308 -28.94 0.07 14.98
C LYS A 308 -28.94 -1.36 14.44
N ASN A 309 -30.02 -1.77 13.74
CA ASN A 309 -30.24 -3.16 13.33
C ASN A 309 -29.95 -3.43 11.86
N HIS A 310 -29.79 -2.40 11.04
CA HIS A 310 -29.46 -2.54 9.63
C HIS A 310 -28.82 -1.28 9.08
N GLY A 311 -28.05 -1.44 8.04
CA GLY A 311 -27.50 -0.33 7.30
C GLY A 311 -27.00 -0.79 5.95
N TYR A 312 -26.95 0.14 5.01
CA TYR A 312 -26.45 -0.09 3.67
C TYR A 312 -25.70 1.13 3.16
N ARG A 313 -24.74 0.87 2.31
CA ARG A 313 -23.96 1.88 1.61
C ARG A 313 -23.78 1.48 0.16
N ALA A 314 -23.97 2.42 -0.73
CA ALA A 314 -23.60 2.31 -2.13
C ALA A 314 -22.65 3.42 -2.49
N SER A 315 -21.58 3.10 -3.23
CA SER A 315 -20.61 4.05 -3.74
C SER A 315 -20.41 3.84 -5.23
N PHE A 316 -20.28 4.92 -5.96
CA PHE A 316 -20.01 4.92 -7.38
C PHE A 316 -18.90 5.91 -7.68
N THR A 317 -17.84 5.45 -8.34
CA THR A 317 -16.65 6.25 -8.63
C THR A 317 -16.31 6.17 -10.12
N TYR A 318 -16.05 7.33 -10.71
CA TYR A 318 -15.45 7.43 -12.03
C TYR A 318 -14.20 8.30 -11.97
N ASN A 319 -13.08 7.78 -12.47
CA ASN A 319 -11.82 8.49 -12.61
C ASN A 319 -11.33 8.41 -14.05
N ASN A 320 -10.95 9.55 -14.62
CA ASN A 320 -10.16 9.64 -15.82
C ASN A 320 -8.81 10.23 -15.46
N ASN A 321 -7.75 9.47 -15.64
CA ASN A 321 -6.37 9.87 -15.36
C ASN A 321 -5.58 9.93 -16.65
N GLU A 322 -4.98 11.08 -16.93
CA GLU A 322 -4.05 11.27 -18.02
C GLU A 322 -2.62 11.32 -17.51
N GLY A 323 -1.70 10.64 -18.21
CA GLY A 323 -0.28 10.70 -17.96
C GLY A 323 0.39 11.89 -18.61
N VAL A 324 1.54 12.30 -18.08
CA VAL A 324 2.36 13.38 -18.64
C VAL A 324 3.02 12.99 -19.98
N ILE A 325 3.10 11.72 -20.29
CA ILE A 325 3.43 11.22 -21.63
C ILE A 325 2.13 11.13 -22.44
N LYS A 326 2.16 11.61 -23.67
CA LYS A 326 1.03 11.53 -24.62
C LYS A 326 0.58 10.07 -24.78
N ASN A 327 -0.71 9.84 -24.97
CA ASN A 327 -1.36 8.52 -25.14
C ASN A 327 -1.41 7.65 -23.87
N ASN A 328 -0.70 7.98 -22.79
CA ASN A 328 -0.88 7.31 -21.52
C ASN A 328 -2.16 7.80 -20.83
N THR A 329 -3.15 6.92 -20.71
CA THR A 329 -4.46 7.23 -20.10
C THR A 329 -4.99 6.04 -19.34
N MET A 330 -5.77 6.29 -18.29
CA MET A 330 -6.47 5.26 -17.52
C MET A 330 -7.85 5.75 -17.11
N ASN A 331 -8.88 4.99 -17.47
CA ASN A 331 -10.25 5.17 -17.01
C ASN A 331 -10.57 4.08 -15.98
N ARG A 332 -11.15 4.48 -14.86
CA ARG A 332 -11.65 3.57 -13.82
C ARG A 332 -13.11 3.87 -13.55
N LEU A 333 -13.94 2.83 -13.66
CA LEU A 333 -15.31 2.82 -13.18
C LEU A 333 -15.39 1.82 -12.04
N ALA A 334 -15.78 2.26 -10.85
CA ALA A 334 -15.89 1.40 -9.69
C ALA A 334 -17.22 1.55 -9.00
N GLY A 335 -17.74 0.43 -8.50
CA GLY A 335 -18.96 0.37 -7.72
C GLY A 335 -18.76 -0.48 -6.48
N SER A 336 -19.28 -0.05 -5.34
CA SER A 336 -19.35 -0.85 -4.14
C SER A 336 -20.75 -0.80 -3.54
N LEU A 337 -21.18 -1.94 -3.02
CA LEU A 337 -22.40 -2.09 -2.23
C LEU A 337 -22.03 -2.88 -0.98
N SER A 338 -22.36 -2.38 0.18
CA SER A 338 -22.23 -3.11 1.44
C SER A 338 -23.47 -2.92 2.29
N ALA A 339 -23.87 -3.98 2.99
CA ALA A 339 -24.97 -3.96 3.92
C ALA A 339 -24.62 -4.73 5.19
N TYR A 340 -25.25 -4.38 6.27
CA TYR A 340 -25.32 -5.22 7.46
C TYR A 340 -26.75 -5.26 7.97
N GLN A 341 -27.11 -6.40 8.54
CA GLN A 341 -28.40 -6.59 9.19
C GLN A 341 -28.29 -7.49 10.40
N THR A 342 -29.11 -7.21 11.41
CA THR A 342 -29.21 -8.05 12.60
C THR A 342 -30.58 -8.69 12.68
N GLY A 343 -30.62 -9.99 12.98
CA GLY A 343 -31.82 -10.80 13.15
C GLY A 343 -31.80 -11.56 14.47
N MET A 344 -32.84 -12.41 14.68
CA MET A 344 -32.95 -13.27 15.86
C MET A 344 -32.80 -12.50 17.19
N ASN A 345 -33.47 -11.35 17.32
CA ASN A 345 -33.36 -10.45 18.48
C ASN A 345 -31.90 -9.96 18.76
N GLY A 346 -31.14 -9.69 17.68
CA GLY A 346 -29.75 -9.23 17.78
C GLY A 346 -28.72 -10.35 17.90
N ARG A 347 -29.12 -11.63 17.93
CA ARG A 347 -28.20 -12.79 18.03
C ARG A 347 -27.48 -13.10 16.72
N LEU A 348 -28.10 -12.84 15.57
CA LEU A 348 -27.49 -13.02 14.25
C LEU A 348 -27.16 -11.68 13.65
N ARG A 349 -25.90 -11.49 13.24
CA ARG A 349 -25.46 -10.37 12.40
C ARG A 349 -24.94 -10.91 11.07
N LEU A 350 -25.40 -10.32 9.99
CA LEU A 350 -24.91 -10.57 8.63
C LEU A 350 -24.26 -9.30 8.13
N ASP A 351 -23.04 -9.41 7.63
CA ASP A 351 -22.33 -8.36 6.91
C ASP A 351 -22.01 -8.88 5.51
N GLU A 352 -22.46 -8.17 4.49
CA GLU A 352 -22.34 -8.56 3.10
C GLU A 352 -21.84 -7.40 2.23
N GLY A 353 -21.16 -7.73 1.14
CA GLY A 353 -20.76 -6.69 0.21
C GLY A 353 -20.20 -7.20 -1.11
N ILE A 354 -20.25 -6.27 -2.06
CA ILE A 354 -19.73 -6.44 -3.41
C ILE A 354 -18.91 -5.20 -3.76
N ASN A 355 -17.68 -5.42 -4.24
CA ASN A 355 -16.86 -4.39 -4.85
C ASN A 355 -16.53 -4.80 -6.28
N THR A 356 -16.70 -3.91 -7.24
CA THR A 356 -16.38 -4.17 -8.64
C THR A 356 -15.69 -2.96 -9.26
N ASN A 357 -14.61 -3.21 -10.04
CA ASN A 357 -13.85 -2.19 -10.74
C ASN A 357 -13.66 -2.59 -12.19
N PHE A 358 -13.92 -1.66 -13.10
CA PHE A 358 -13.61 -1.77 -14.51
C PHE A 358 -12.55 -0.72 -14.84
N ASP A 359 -11.33 -1.18 -15.09
CA ASP A 359 -10.21 -0.35 -15.50
C ASP A 359 -9.96 -0.55 -16.99
N SER A 360 -9.72 0.54 -17.72
CA SER A 360 -9.18 0.50 -19.08
C SER A 360 -8.04 1.49 -19.20
N TRP A 361 -6.91 1.05 -19.77
CA TRP A 361 -5.73 1.91 -19.88
C TRP A 361 -4.92 1.62 -21.11
N HIS A 362 -4.16 2.65 -21.52
CA HIS A 362 -3.19 2.58 -22.60
C HIS A 362 -1.80 2.77 -21.99
N PRO A 363 -1.00 1.70 -21.83
CA PRO A 363 0.37 1.82 -21.33
C PRO A 363 1.29 2.44 -22.38
N VAL A 364 2.39 3.02 -21.90
CA VAL A 364 3.45 3.55 -22.75
C VAL A 364 4.47 2.45 -23.05
N ASP A 365 4.97 2.40 -24.27
CA ASP A 365 6.11 1.55 -24.60
C ASP A 365 7.39 2.12 -23.96
N ASN A 366 8.03 1.33 -23.07
CA ASN A 366 9.21 1.79 -22.34
C ASN A 366 10.39 2.17 -23.25
N ARG A 367 10.42 1.67 -24.48
CA ARG A 367 11.45 2.06 -25.47
C ARG A 367 11.46 3.54 -25.80
N ILE A 368 10.31 4.24 -25.67
CA ILE A 368 10.27 5.68 -25.94
C ILE A 368 11.22 6.47 -25.04
N PHE A 369 11.44 6.04 -23.79
CA PHE A 369 12.31 6.76 -22.85
C PHE A 369 13.76 6.72 -23.31
N GLU A 370 14.25 5.57 -23.76
CA GLU A 370 15.57 5.47 -24.35
C GLU A 370 15.65 6.23 -25.69
N ARG A 371 14.63 6.13 -26.55
CA ARG A 371 14.64 6.78 -27.87
C ARG A 371 14.60 8.30 -27.77
N MET A 372 13.76 8.87 -26.90
CA MET A 372 13.68 10.32 -26.70
C MET A 372 14.96 10.93 -26.12
N THR A 373 15.78 10.13 -25.41
CA THR A 373 17.05 10.62 -24.85
C THR A 373 18.21 10.45 -25.82
N ASN A 374 18.18 9.41 -26.63
CA ASN A 374 19.27 9.08 -27.53
C ASN A 374 19.17 9.75 -28.92
N LEU A 375 17.95 10.10 -29.36
CA LEU A 375 17.79 10.62 -30.71
C LEU A 375 18.36 12.02 -30.85
N GLN A 376 19.12 12.24 -31.95
CA GLN A 376 19.80 13.49 -32.26
C GLN A 376 18.82 14.67 -32.32
N PRO A 377 19.12 15.84 -31.71
CA PRO A 377 18.21 16.98 -31.66
C PRO A 377 18.07 17.72 -32.98
N THR A 378 18.92 17.46 -33.99
CA THR A 378 18.80 18.05 -35.33
C THR A 378 17.90 17.23 -36.24
N PHE A 379 17.43 16.05 -35.78
CA PHE A 379 16.54 15.19 -36.54
C PHE A 379 15.08 15.69 -36.45
N PRO A 380 14.33 15.79 -37.57
CA PRO A 380 12.95 16.26 -37.59
C PRO A 380 11.99 15.16 -37.12
N VAL A 381 10.85 15.53 -36.55
CA VAL A 381 9.75 14.59 -36.21
C VAL A 381 9.07 14.10 -37.47
N TYR A 382 8.82 15.00 -38.41
CA TYR A 382 8.11 14.72 -39.65
C TYR A 382 8.94 15.11 -40.86
N ASN A 383 8.77 14.37 -41.95
CA ASN A 383 9.22 14.73 -43.29
C ASN A 383 8.35 15.87 -43.86
N GLN A 384 8.77 16.45 -44.99
CA GLN A 384 8.02 17.53 -45.63
C GLN A 384 6.61 17.12 -46.13
N ASP A 385 6.42 15.83 -46.39
CA ASP A 385 5.14 15.22 -46.78
C ASP A 385 4.21 14.89 -45.63
N GLY A 386 4.64 15.15 -44.36
CA GLY A 386 3.89 14.88 -43.15
C GLY A 386 4.05 13.46 -42.63
N SER A 387 4.78 12.57 -43.27
CA SER A 387 5.13 11.26 -42.75
C SER A 387 6.16 11.39 -41.61
N TYR A 388 6.24 10.37 -40.73
CA TYR A 388 7.27 10.36 -39.68
C TYR A 388 8.66 10.21 -40.30
N ALA A 389 9.57 11.09 -39.90
CA ALA A 389 10.95 10.97 -40.31
C ALA A 389 11.60 9.73 -39.73
N GLN A 390 12.32 8.98 -40.54
CA GLN A 390 12.98 7.73 -40.15
C GLN A 390 14.49 7.86 -40.27
N PHE A 391 15.20 7.32 -39.32
CA PHE A 391 16.66 7.26 -39.29
C PHE A 391 17.17 5.89 -39.76
N ASN A 392 18.17 5.89 -40.64
CA ASN A 392 18.74 4.64 -41.17
C ASN A 392 19.71 3.97 -40.19
N GLY A 393 19.19 3.42 -39.11
CA GLY A 393 19.96 2.70 -38.07
C GLY A 393 19.09 1.69 -37.36
N THR A 394 19.69 0.61 -36.89
CA THR A 394 18.94 -0.54 -36.34
C THR A 394 18.17 -0.25 -35.04
N ASN A 395 18.53 0.80 -34.29
CA ASN A 395 17.93 1.08 -32.98
C ASN A 395 17.43 2.52 -32.83
N THR A 396 17.03 3.17 -33.93
CA THR A 396 16.69 4.60 -33.96
C THR A 396 15.29 4.82 -34.48
N GLU A 397 14.29 4.23 -33.86
CA GLU A 397 12.88 4.54 -34.13
C GLU A 397 12.56 5.97 -33.71
N ASN A 398 11.76 6.67 -34.51
CA ASN A 398 11.16 7.92 -34.12
C ASN A 398 10.23 7.68 -32.90
N PRO A 399 10.52 8.24 -31.72
CA PRO A 399 9.74 7.93 -30.51
C PRO A 399 8.31 8.48 -30.58
N VAL A 400 8.05 9.50 -31.38
CA VAL A 400 6.68 10.03 -31.60
C VAL A 400 5.88 9.05 -32.45
N GLU A 401 6.50 8.49 -33.52
CA GLU A 401 5.89 7.43 -34.30
C GLU A 401 5.59 6.19 -33.45
N LEU A 402 6.59 5.71 -32.69
CA LEU A 402 6.44 4.56 -31.79
C LEU A 402 5.28 4.75 -30.80
N ASN A 403 5.16 5.96 -30.24
CA ASN A 403 4.10 6.26 -29.29
C ASN A 403 2.71 6.40 -29.93
N ASN A 404 2.64 6.81 -31.21
CA ASN A 404 1.37 7.07 -31.90
C ASN A 404 0.85 5.87 -32.70
N ASN A 405 1.74 5.08 -33.28
CA ASN A 405 1.36 3.99 -34.20
C ASN A 405 1.13 2.66 -33.49
N ARG A 406 1.75 2.44 -32.34
CA ARG A 406 1.49 1.24 -31.54
C ARG A 406 0.16 1.38 -30.80
N THR A 407 -0.74 0.44 -31.02
CA THR A 407 -1.99 0.34 -30.26
C THR A 407 -1.83 -0.72 -29.19
N GLU A 408 -1.90 -0.33 -27.90
CA GLU A 408 -1.94 -1.27 -26.80
C GLU A 408 -3.07 -0.89 -25.84
N ASP A 409 -4.07 -1.75 -25.78
CA ASP A 409 -5.25 -1.59 -24.94
C ASP A 409 -5.24 -2.67 -23.87
N ARG A 410 -5.39 -2.27 -22.62
CA ARG A 410 -5.57 -3.19 -21.50
C ARG A 410 -6.87 -2.88 -20.78
N LYS A 411 -7.60 -3.94 -20.44
CA LYS A 411 -8.86 -3.86 -19.69
C LYS A 411 -8.78 -4.83 -18.51
N ARG A 412 -9.18 -4.36 -17.34
CA ARG A 412 -9.23 -5.17 -16.14
C ARG A 412 -10.63 -5.11 -15.55
N HIS A 413 -11.13 -6.26 -15.17
CA HIS A 413 -12.34 -6.38 -14.38
C HIS A 413 -12.00 -7.09 -13.06
N ARG A 414 -12.21 -6.40 -11.94
CA ARG A 414 -12.11 -6.96 -10.59
C ARG A 414 -13.50 -7.07 -10.00
N PHE A 415 -13.73 -8.17 -9.33
CA PHE A 415 -14.95 -8.43 -8.57
C PHE A 415 -14.56 -9.08 -7.23
N LEU A 416 -15.09 -8.55 -6.14
CA LEU A 416 -15.00 -9.13 -4.81
C LEU A 416 -16.42 -9.19 -4.22
N GLY A 417 -16.88 -10.40 -3.94
CA GLY A 417 -18.11 -10.65 -3.18
C GLY A 417 -17.76 -11.32 -1.85
N TYR A 418 -18.43 -10.95 -0.76
CA TYR A 418 -18.21 -11.57 0.55
C TYR A 418 -19.46 -11.59 1.38
N LEU A 419 -19.51 -12.56 2.30
CA LEU A 419 -20.55 -12.72 3.30
C LEU A 419 -19.90 -13.14 4.62
N LYS A 420 -20.18 -12.39 5.69
CA LYS A 420 -19.81 -12.71 7.06
C LYS A 420 -21.06 -12.85 7.90
N ALA A 421 -21.22 -13.99 8.56
CA ALA A 421 -22.31 -14.25 9.49
C ALA A 421 -21.75 -14.48 10.90
N GLU A 422 -22.26 -13.73 11.87
CA GLU A 422 -21.91 -13.84 13.29
C GLU A 422 -23.15 -14.26 14.07
N LEU A 423 -23.08 -15.41 14.73
CA LEU A 423 -24.16 -15.95 15.55
C LEU A 423 -23.73 -16.01 17.03
N SER A 424 -24.38 -15.21 17.87
CA SER A 424 -24.24 -15.29 19.31
C SER A 424 -24.91 -16.57 19.84
N LEU A 425 -24.09 -17.57 20.19
CA LEU A 425 -24.55 -18.87 20.71
C LEU A 425 -24.97 -18.74 22.15
N LEU A 426 -24.11 -18.14 22.96
CA LEU A 426 -24.28 -17.85 24.39
C LEU A 426 -23.74 -16.44 24.66
N GLU A 427 -23.96 -15.93 25.89
CA GLU A 427 -23.35 -14.68 26.32
C GLU A 427 -21.81 -14.75 26.25
N GLY A 428 -21.21 -13.89 25.45
CA GLY A 428 -19.79 -13.84 25.18
C GLY A 428 -19.29 -14.84 24.13
N LEU A 429 -20.08 -15.84 23.70
CA LEU A 429 -19.67 -16.84 22.71
C LEU A 429 -20.31 -16.57 21.35
N VAL A 430 -19.50 -16.27 20.35
CA VAL A 430 -19.91 -15.96 18.97
C VAL A 430 -19.27 -16.96 18.01
N ALA A 431 -20.10 -17.57 17.16
CA ALA A 431 -19.66 -18.35 16.01
C ALA A 431 -19.67 -17.46 14.77
N THR A 432 -18.56 -17.45 14.01
CA THR A 432 -18.44 -16.67 12.79
C THR A 432 -18.13 -17.57 11.59
N VAL A 433 -18.83 -17.31 10.50
CA VAL A 433 -18.56 -17.82 9.15
C VAL A 433 -18.24 -16.63 8.27
N ASN A 434 -17.08 -16.64 7.63
CA ASN A 434 -16.65 -15.61 6.68
C ASN A 434 -16.28 -16.29 5.36
N THR A 435 -16.90 -15.89 4.26
CA THR A 435 -16.60 -16.42 2.93
C THR A 435 -16.47 -15.30 1.93
N SER A 436 -15.54 -15.46 0.99
CA SER A 436 -15.34 -14.52 -0.09
C SER A 436 -15.00 -15.21 -1.40
N TYR A 437 -15.33 -14.53 -2.47
CA TYR A 437 -14.98 -14.86 -3.84
C TYR A 437 -14.42 -13.62 -4.50
N GLU A 438 -13.17 -13.71 -4.95
CA GLU A 438 -12.49 -12.66 -5.72
C GLU A 438 -12.19 -13.17 -7.12
N PHE A 439 -12.46 -12.34 -8.11
CA PHE A 439 -12.15 -12.58 -9.51
C PHE A 439 -11.47 -11.35 -10.10
N ASN A 440 -10.36 -11.55 -10.81
CA ASN A 440 -9.61 -10.50 -11.48
C ASN A 440 -9.26 -10.99 -12.88
N SER A 441 -9.82 -10.35 -13.91
CA SER A 441 -9.59 -10.67 -15.32
C SER A 441 -8.88 -9.51 -16.00
N VAL A 442 -7.77 -9.77 -16.65
CA VAL A 442 -7.01 -8.80 -17.46
C VAL A 442 -7.03 -9.25 -18.92
N LYS A 443 -7.46 -8.35 -19.78
CA LYS A 443 -7.47 -8.53 -21.25
C LYS A 443 -6.55 -7.51 -21.88
N SER A 444 -5.56 -7.97 -22.63
CA SER A 444 -4.62 -7.12 -23.34
C SER A 444 -4.73 -7.36 -24.83
N GLY A 445 -4.73 -6.29 -25.62
CA GLY A 445 -4.61 -6.31 -27.05
C GLY A 445 -3.48 -5.41 -27.49
N LEU A 446 -2.56 -5.92 -28.28
CA LEU A 446 -1.43 -5.17 -28.82
C LEU A 446 -1.39 -5.34 -30.34
N TYR A 447 -1.23 -4.21 -31.06
CA TYR A 447 -1.06 -4.22 -32.50
C TYR A 447 0.03 -3.24 -32.93
N LYS A 448 0.88 -3.72 -33.81
CA LYS A 448 1.91 -2.93 -34.50
C LYS A 448 1.57 -2.97 -36.01
N PRO A 449 1.20 -1.82 -36.62
CA PRO A 449 0.75 -1.81 -37.99
C PRO A 449 1.86 -2.15 -38.98
N THR A 450 1.46 -2.52 -40.19
CA THR A 450 2.36 -2.97 -41.29
C THR A 450 3.42 -1.93 -41.67
N TYR A 451 3.15 -0.65 -41.44
CA TYR A 451 4.06 0.46 -41.75
C TYR A 451 4.92 0.86 -40.51
N ALA A 452 4.59 0.39 -39.31
CA ALA A 452 5.40 0.69 -38.14
C ALA A 452 6.79 0.07 -38.25
N ARG A 453 7.81 0.90 -38.08
CA ARG A 453 9.20 0.44 -38.16
C ARG A 453 9.48 -0.66 -37.13
N MET A 454 10.56 -1.36 -37.32
CA MET A 454 10.93 -2.54 -36.52
C MET A 454 9.94 -3.70 -36.74
N GLU A 455 9.26 -4.17 -35.67
CA GLU A 455 8.47 -5.41 -35.79
C GLU A 455 7.29 -5.29 -36.75
N GLY A 456 6.71 -4.11 -36.93
CA GLY A 456 5.57 -3.89 -37.83
C GLY A 456 5.93 -4.19 -39.28
N GLN A 457 6.98 -3.55 -39.78
CA GLN A 457 7.42 -3.74 -41.18
C GLN A 457 8.01 -5.12 -41.44
N SER A 458 8.88 -5.62 -40.53
CA SER A 458 9.56 -6.91 -40.71
C SER A 458 8.60 -8.10 -40.65
N GLU A 459 7.51 -7.98 -39.90
CA GLU A 459 6.51 -9.00 -39.67
C GLU A 459 5.23 -8.79 -40.53
N HIS A 460 5.21 -7.77 -41.39
CA HIS A 460 4.01 -7.35 -42.15
C HIS A 460 2.79 -7.16 -41.26
N GLY A 461 2.96 -6.34 -40.20
CA GLY A 461 2.00 -6.21 -39.11
C GLY A 461 2.12 -7.30 -38.07
N TRP A 462 1.93 -6.95 -36.82
CA TRP A 462 2.02 -7.88 -35.67
C TRP A 462 0.93 -7.60 -34.66
N GLY A 463 0.16 -8.63 -34.33
CA GLY A 463 -0.94 -8.55 -33.42
C GLY A 463 -0.90 -9.60 -32.30
N GLN A 464 -1.29 -9.24 -31.08
CA GLN A 464 -1.33 -10.15 -29.94
C GLN A 464 -2.56 -9.88 -29.07
N ARG A 465 -3.14 -10.96 -28.54
CA ARG A 465 -4.14 -10.92 -27.45
C ARG A 465 -3.72 -11.81 -26.31
N ILE A 466 -3.88 -11.29 -25.08
CA ILE A 466 -3.60 -12.01 -23.84
C ILE A 466 -4.82 -11.88 -22.93
N TYR A 467 -5.19 -12.99 -22.28
CA TYR A 467 -6.24 -13.10 -21.30
C TYR A 467 -5.67 -13.80 -20.07
N ASP A 468 -5.72 -13.13 -18.92
CA ASP A 468 -5.25 -13.63 -17.64
C ASP A 468 -6.39 -13.53 -16.63
N ASP A 469 -6.82 -14.67 -16.09
CA ASP A 469 -7.85 -14.76 -15.08
C ASP A 469 -7.26 -15.27 -13.76
N TYR A 470 -7.62 -14.60 -12.68
CA TYR A 470 -7.22 -14.92 -11.33
C TYR A 470 -8.46 -15.06 -10.44
N THR A 471 -8.57 -16.19 -9.75
CA THR A 471 -9.70 -16.47 -8.85
C THR A 471 -9.17 -16.85 -7.47
N ASN A 472 -9.77 -16.26 -6.45
CA ASN A 472 -9.48 -16.52 -5.05
C ASN A 472 -10.78 -16.84 -4.32
N LYS A 473 -10.87 -18.04 -3.71
CA LYS A 473 -12.01 -18.50 -2.91
C LYS A 473 -11.55 -18.71 -1.48
N GLN A 474 -12.28 -18.18 -0.53
CA GLN A 474 -11.91 -18.26 0.87
C GLN A 474 -13.11 -18.64 1.74
N LEU A 475 -12.85 -19.49 2.73
CA LEU A 475 -13.78 -19.84 3.80
C LEU A 475 -13.03 -19.78 5.14
N GLU A 476 -13.63 -19.11 6.11
CA GLU A 476 -13.12 -19.04 7.49
C GLU A 476 -14.25 -19.35 8.46
N LEU A 477 -13.96 -20.21 9.40
CA LEU A 477 -14.89 -20.66 10.46
C LEU A 477 -14.19 -20.48 11.79
N TYR A 478 -14.75 -19.69 12.70
CA TYR A 478 -14.12 -19.52 14.01
C TYR A 478 -15.14 -19.22 15.12
N LEU A 479 -14.75 -19.60 16.34
CA LEU A 479 -15.45 -19.30 17.57
C LEU A 479 -14.65 -18.23 18.34
N THR A 480 -15.36 -17.25 18.87
CA THR A 480 -14.76 -16.24 19.76
C THR A 480 -15.55 -16.26 21.09
N TYR A 481 -14.84 -16.35 22.21
CA TYR A 481 -15.39 -16.18 23.55
C TYR A 481 -14.78 -14.95 24.19
N ASP A 482 -15.61 -13.98 24.57
CA ASP A 482 -15.21 -12.73 25.19
C ASP A 482 -15.98 -12.51 26.47
N LYS A 483 -15.29 -12.41 27.62
CA LYS A 483 -15.93 -12.23 28.91
C LYS A 483 -15.05 -11.52 29.93
N LYS A 484 -15.68 -10.61 30.68
CA LYS A 484 -15.11 -10.00 31.90
C LYS A 484 -15.57 -10.78 33.13
N PHE A 485 -14.63 -11.09 34.01
CA PHE A 485 -14.88 -11.76 35.29
C PHE A 485 -14.41 -10.86 36.45
N ALA A 486 -15.21 -10.74 37.49
CA ALA A 486 -14.91 -9.97 38.69
C ALA A 486 -14.40 -8.54 38.40
N ASP A 487 -14.80 -7.95 37.27
CA ASP A 487 -14.41 -6.61 36.80
C ASP A 487 -12.90 -6.38 36.59
N ILE A 488 -12.06 -7.33 36.95
CA ILE A 488 -10.58 -7.22 36.86
C ILE A 488 -9.96 -8.17 35.85
N HIS A 489 -10.64 -9.23 35.45
CA HIS A 489 -10.17 -10.21 34.49
C HIS A 489 -10.95 -10.06 33.19
N HIS A 490 -10.28 -9.78 32.07
CA HIS A 490 -10.87 -9.81 30.75
C HIS A 490 -10.20 -10.90 29.91
N LEU A 491 -10.96 -11.88 29.49
CA LEU A 491 -10.51 -13.03 28.71
C LEU A 491 -11.21 -13.03 27.36
N ASN A 492 -10.42 -13.04 26.27
CA ASN A 492 -10.89 -13.25 24.92
C ASN A 492 -10.16 -14.46 24.33
N LEU A 493 -10.90 -15.49 23.97
CA LEU A 493 -10.41 -16.72 23.36
C LEU A 493 -10.93 -16.82 21.93
N MET A 494 -10.09 -17.26 21.03
CA MET A 494 -10.49 -17.55 19.64
C MET A 494 -9.89 -18.86 19.18
N GLY A 495 -10.66 -19.64 18.40
CA GLY A 495 -10.16 -20.82 17.71
C GLY A 495 -10.89 -20.99 16.39
N GLY A 496 -10.17 -21.39 15.34
CA GLY A 496 -10.77 -21.44 14.02
C GLY A 496 -10.01 -22.24 12.98
N TYR A 497 -10.65 -22.30 11.82
CA TYR A 497 -10.21 -22.96 10.59
C TYR A 497 -10.31 -21.98 9.43
N SER A 498 -9.35 -22.01 8.50
CA SER A 498 -9.46 -21.30 7.24
C SER A 498 -9.03 -22.18 6.07
N TYR A 499 -9.71 -21.99 4.93
CA TYR A 499 -9.42 -22.60 3.64
C TYR A 499 -9.30 -21.53 2.58
N LEU A 500 -8.24 -21.60 1.78
CA LEU A 500 -7.97 -20.71 0.66
C LEU A 500 -7.67 -21.55 -0.58
N ASP A 501 -8.29 -21.20 -1.70
CA ASP A 501 -8.08 -21.81 -3.01
C ASP A 501 -7.84 -20.71 -4.05
N ASN A 502 -6.61 -20.65 -4.56
CA ASN A 502 -6.20 -19.73 -5.60
C ASN A 502 -6.03 -20.48 -6.91
N THR A 503 -6.64 -19.97 -7.95
CA THR A 503 -6.46 -20.44 -9.33
C THR A 503 -6.10 -19.26 -10.22
N TYR A 504 -5.10 -19.46 -11.07
CA TYR A 504 -4.81 -18.55 -12.17
C TYR A 504 -4.70 -19.31 -13.47
N GLU A 505 -5.23 -18.72 -14.53
CA GLU A 505 -5.17 -19.31 -15.86
C GLU A 505 -5.05 -18.20 -16.90
N GLY A 506 -4.40 -18.53 -18.01
CA GLY A 506 -4.19 -17.56 -19.06
C GLY A 506 -4.11 -18.20 -20.43
N PHE A 507 -4.37 -17.35 -21.42
CA PHE A 507 -4.32 -17.67 -22.84
C PHE A 507 -3.70 -16.52 -23.61
N SER A 508 -2.79 -16.83 -24.53
CA SER A 508 -2.22 -15.84 -25.44
C SER A 508 -2.24 -16.33 -26.88
N SER A 509 -2.43 -15.41 -27.81
CA SER A 509 -2.29 -15.67 -29.25
C SER A 509 -1.62 -14.50 -29.93
N THR A 510 -0.71 -14.80 -30.83
CA THR A 510 0.04 -13.84 -31.65
C THR A 510 -0.13 -14.20 -33.13
N ARG A 511 -0.12 -13.20 -34.01
CA ARG A 511 -0.11 -13.39 -35.46
C ARG A 511 0.67 -12.26 -36.13
N SER A 512 1.26 -12.56 -37.26
CA SER A 512 1.86 -11.59 -38.18
C SER A 512 1.38 -11.83 -39.63
N GLY A 513 1.85 -11.04 -40.60
CA GLY A 513 1.43 -11.17 -41.99
C GLY A 513 0.01 -10.65 -42.25
N PHE A 514 -0.28 -9.41 -41.86
CA PHE A 514 -1.58 -8.79 -42.13
C PHE A 514 -1.57 -8.02 -43.45
N ASP A 515 -2.55 -8.27 -44.28
CA ASP A 515 -2.77 -7.51 -45.55
C ASP A 515 -3.37 -6.13 -45.28
N SER A 516 -3.95 -5.91 -44.13
CA SER A 516 -4.60 -4.66 -43.76
C SER A 516 -4.53 -4.40 -42.25
N ASP A 517 -4.24 -3.15 -41.87
CA ASP A 517 -4.21 -2.67 -40.47
C ASP A 517 -5.60 -2.41 -39.90
N ALA A 518 -6.66 -2.47 -40.73
CA ALA A 518 -8.01 -2.06 -40.32
C ALA A 518 -8.60 -2.84 -39.14
N PHE A 519 -8.19 -4.09 -38.95
CA PHE A 519 -8.69 -4.95 -37.88
C PHE A 519 -7.88 -4.84 -36.59
N GLY A 520 -6.60 -4.40 -36.70
CA GLY A 520 -5.68 -4.38 -35.60
C GLY A 520 -5.62 -5.74 -34.87
N TYR A 521 -5.55 -5.74 -33.53
CA TYR A 521 -5.58 -6.97 -32.74
C TYR A 521 -6.99 -7.61 -32.63
N ASN A 522 -8.05 -6.98 -33.18
CA ASN A 522 -9.43 -7.48 -33.03
C ASN A 522 -9.75 -8.70 -33.91
N ASN A 523 -8.98 -8.92 -34.99
CA ASN A 523 -9.08 -10.11 -35.78
C ASN A 523 -7.69 -10.69 -36.08
N LEU A 524 -7.17 -11.51 -35.16
CA LEU A 524 -5.90 -12.20 -35.36
C LEU A 524 -5.94 -13.23 -36.48
N GLY A 525 -7.14 -13.73 -36.87
CA GLY A 525 -7.31 -14.65 -37.96
C GLY A 525 -7.03 -14.02 -39.33
N ALA A 526 -6.93 -12.67 -39.44
CA ALA A 526 -6.53 -11.97 -40.67
C ALA A 526 -5.00 -12.01 -40.89
N GLY A 527 -4.19 -12.36 -39.91
CA GLY A 527 -2.74 -12.57 -40.07
C GLY A 527 -2.47 -13.95 -40.63
N THR A 528 -1.68 -14.02 -41.70
CA THR A 528 -1.38 -15.26 -42.44
C THR A 528 -0.26 -16.07 -41.78
N ASP A 529 0.66 -15.41 -41.11
CA ASP A 529 1.84 -16.05 -40.55
C ASP A 529 1.58 -16.48 -39.10
N HIS A 530 1.91 -17.74 -38.84
CA HIS A 530 1.87 -18.31 -37.48
C HIS A 530 3.08 -19.20 -37.28
N ARG A 531 3.65 -19.12 -36.07
CA ARG A 531 4.84 -19.86 -35.67
C ARG A 531 4.51 -20.74 -34.45
N GLN A 532 5.32 -21.79 -34.27
CA GLN A 532 5.23 -22.58 -33.07
C GLN A 532 5.49 -21.67 -31.85
N GLY A 533 4.57 -21.68 -30.88
CA GLY A 533 4.63 -20.81 -29.71
C GLY A 533 3.75 -19.53 -29.80
N ASP A 534 3.17 -19.21 -30.98
CA ASP A 534 2.25 -18.08 -31.13
C ASP A 534 0.95 -18.25 -30.34
N VAL A 535 0.60 -19.46 -29.97
CA VAL A 535 -0.55 -19.79 -29.12
C VAL A 535 -0.03 -20.47 -27.87
N GLY A 536 -0.41 -19.92 -26.70
CA GLY A 536 -0.06 -20.46 -25.41
C GLY A 536 -1.21 -20.42 -24.43
N SER A 537 -1.24 -21.37 -23.49
CA SER A 537 -2.14 -21.35 -22.35
C SER A 537 -1.46 -21.95 -21.14
N TYR A 538 -1.87 -21.53 -19.95
CA TYR A 538 -1.37 -22.05 -18.70
C TYR A 538 -2.46 -22.04 -17.64
N LYS A 539 -2.29 -22.89 -16.62
CA LYS A 539 -3.13 -22.95 -15.44
C LYS A 539 -2.30 -23.36 -14.23
N GLY A 540 -2.50 -22.65 -13.13
CA GLY A 540 -1.92 -22.97 -11.84
C GLY A 540 -2.96 -22.92 -10.73
N GLU A 541 -2.77 -23.75 -9.70
CA GLU A 541 -3.66 -23.84 -8.55
C GLU A 541 -2.83 -24.00 -7.28
N SER A 542 -3.21 -23.28 -6.22
CA SER A 542 -2.63 -23.46 -4.89
C SER A 542 -3.70 -23.42 -3.79
N LYS A 543 -3.50 -24.26 -2.76
CA LYS A 543 -4.42 -24.40 -1.63
C LYS A 543 -3.66 -24.18 -0.33
N LEU A 544 -4.34 -23.50 0.61
CA LEU A 544 -3.84 -23.28 1.95
C LEU A 544 -4.95 -23.65 2.95
N ILE A 545 -4.63 -24.54 3.89
CA ILE A 545 -5.49 -24.95 5.00
C ILE A 545 -4.83 -24.50 6.29
N SER A 546 -5.61 -23.93 7.20
CA SER A 546 -5.06 -23.42 8.44
C SER A 546 -5.93 -23.71 9.65
N PHE A 547 -5.30 -24.04 10.78
CA PHE A 547 -5.91 -24.10 12.10
C PHE A 547 -5.24 -23.06 13.00
N PHE A 548 -6.03 -22.30 13.74
CA PHE A 548 -5.48 -21.23 14.56
C PHE A 548 -6.21 -21.09 15.90
N GLY A 549 -5.47 -20.60 16.89
CA GLY A 549 -6.02 -20.24 18.20
C GLY A 549 -5.32 -19.01 18.76
N ARG A 550 -6.04 -18.16 19.45
CA ARG A 550 -5.55 -16.97 20.15
C ARG A 550 -6.18 -16.81 21.52
N VAL A 551 -5.35 -16.43 22.46
CA VAL A 551 -5.75 -16.05 23.81
C VAL A 551 -5.32 -14.61 24.03
N ASN A 552 -6.25 -13.71 24.35
CA ASN A 552 -5.97 -12.39 24.87
C ASN A 552 -6.47 -12.36 26.32
N TYR A 553 -5.62 -11.94 27.23
CA TYR A 553 -5.97 -11.81 28.63
C TYR A 553 -5.48 -10.46 29.18
N SER A 554 -6.36 -9.75 29.86
CA SER A 554 -6.05 -8.51 30.55
C SER A 554 -6.42 -8.64 32.02
N LEU A 555 -5.47 -8.29 32.90
CA LEU A 555 -5.64 -8.25 34.33
C LEU A 555 -5.62 -6.79 34.80
N MET A 556 -6.73 -6.34 35.44
CA MET A 556 -6.91 -4.98 35.96
C MET A 556 -6.71 -3.87 34.93
N ASP A 557 -6.85 -4.19 33.64
CA ASP A 557 -6.52 -3.31 32.49
C ASP A 557 -5.06 -2.77 32.55
N ARG A 558 -4.14 -3.43 33.26
CA ARG A 558 -2.73 -3.06 33.44
C ARG A 558 -1.77 -4.05 32.84
N TYR A 559 -2.01 -5.36 33.02
CA TYR A 559 -1.16 -6.44 32.56
C TYR A 559 -1.89 -7.19 31.45
N MET A 560 -1.35 -7.18 30.26
CA MET A 560 -1.98 -7.79 29.09
C MET A 560 -1.06 -8.84 28.52
N LEU A 561 -1.67 -9.96 28.08
CA LEU A 561 -1.00 -11.07 27.43
C LEU A 561 -1.79 -11.43 26.17
N THR A 562 -1.08 -11.60 25.05
CA THR A 562 -1.61 -12.24 23.84
C THR A 562 -0.74 -13.42 23.46
N ALA A 563 -1.35 -14.60 23.31
CA ALA A 563 -0.68 -15.79 22.79
C ALA A 563 -1.44 -16.31 21.57
N THR A 564 -0.73 -16.60 20.49
CA THR A 564 -1.31 -17.12 19.24
C THR A 564 -0.54 -18.36 18.78
N LEU A 565 -1.26 -19.36 18.33
CA LEU A 565 -0.71 -20.54 17.66
C LEU A 565 -1.46 -20.75 16.37
N ARG A 566 -0.73 -20.86 15.25
CA ARG A 566 -1.30 -21.18 13.95
C ARG A 566 -0.52 -22.28 13.27
N ASN A 567 -1.23 -23.19 12.60
CA ASN A 567 -0.65 -24.28 11.81
C ASN A 567 -1.20 -24.19 10.40
N ASP A 568 -0.33 -23.94 9.42
CA ASP A 568 -0.68 -23.75 8.00
C ASP A 568 -0.15 -24.92 7.17
N GLY A 569 -1.01 -25.49 6.31
CA GLY A 569 -0.65 -26.51 5.33
C GLY A 569 -0.83 -25.97 3.91
N SER A 570 0.26 -25.89 3.14
CA SER A 570 0.27 -25.38 1.76
C SER A 570 0.61 -26.42 0.72
N SER A 571 -0.08 -26.36 -0.41
CA SER A 571 0.20 -27.25 -1.56
C SER A 571 1.50 -26.91 -2.31
N ARG A 572 2.09 -25.72 -2.06
CA ARG A 572 3.31 -25.23 -2.76
C ARG A 572 4.59 -25.94 -2.33
N PHE A 573 4.61 -26.45 -1.10
CA PHE A 573 5.80 -27.05 -0.50
C PHE A 573 5.94 -28.55 -0.74
N GLY A 574 7.13 -29.08 -0.46
CA GLY A 574 7.47 -30.48 -0.61
C GLY A 574 6.62 -31.38 0.29
N GLN A 575 6.50 -32.64 -0.09
CA GLN A 575 5.63 -33.59 0.62
C GLN A 575 5.97 -33.78 2.10
N HIS A 576 7.23 -33.56 2.49
CA HIS A 576 7.69 -33.71 3.87
C HIS A 576 7.45 -32.45 4.73
N HIS A 577 7.23 -31.27 4.11
CA HIS A 577 7.20 -29.98 4.79
C HIS A 577 6.01 -29.09 4.41
N LYS A 578 4.87 -29.71 4.06
CA LYS A 578 3.64 -28.95 3.71
C LYS A 578 3.10 -28.13 4.88
N TRP A 579 3.32 -28.59 6.10
CA TRP A 579 2.80 -27.96 7.32
C TRP A 579 3.87 -27.14 8.03
N GLY A 580 3.48 -25.92 8.47
CA GLY A 580 4.30 -25.00 9.26
C GLY A 580 3.55 -24.52 10.50
N VAL A 581 4.24 -24.50 11.65
CA VAL A 581 3.69 -24.03 12.92
C VAL A 581 4.25 -22.66 13.27
N PHE A 582 3.37 -21.70 13.58
CA PHE A 582 3.68 -20.30 13.80
C PHE A 582 3.18 -19.85 15.19
N PRO A 583 4.02 -19.97 16.23
CA PRO A 583 3.70 -19.50 17.57
C PRO A 583 4.02 -18.03 17.75
N SER A 584 3.26 -17.34 18.62
CA SER A 584 3.62 -15.99 19.09
C SER A 584 3.15 -15.74 20.52
N LEU A 585 3.87 -14.85 21.21
CA LEU A 585 3.58 -14.39 22.56
C LEU A 585 3.90 -12.90 22.67
N SER A 586 3.01 -12.13 23.24
CA SER A 586 3.28 -10.73 23.58
C SER A 586 2.68 -10.34 24.92
N LEU A 587 3.39 -9.45 25.59
CA LEU A 587 3.07 -8.93 26.91
C LEU A 587 3.03 -7.39 26.85
N ALA A 588 2.12 -6.79 27.57
CA ALA A 588 2.11 -5.34 27.79
C ALA A 588 1.84 -5.02 29.26
N TRP A 589 2.51 -3.97 29.73
CA TRP A 589 2.34 -3.43 31.08
C TRP A 589 2.05 -1.94 31.00
N ARG A 590 0.86 -1.54 31.45
CA ARG A 590 0.46 -0.14 31.55
C ARG A 590 0.94 0.43 32.88
N ILE A 591 2.17 0.95 32.87
CA ILE A 591 2.88 1.45 34.06
C ILE A 591 2.16 2.67 34.64
N SER A 592 1.60 3.55 33.79
CA SER A 592 0.88 4.76 34.21
C SER A 592 -0.33 4.48 35.12
N GLU A 593 -0.91 3.27 35.05
CA GLU A 593 -2.07 2.90 35.88
C GLU A 593 -1.67 2.28 37.23
N GLU A 594 -0.38 2.13 37.49
CA GLU A 594 0.09 1.63 38.78
C GLU A 594 -0.07 2.66 39.88
N PRO A 595 -0.36 2.21 41.13
CA PRO A 595 -0.54 3.12 42.26
C PRO A 595 0.67 4.00 42.54
N PHE A 596 1.90 3.50 42.33
CA PHE A 596 3.13 4.28 42.51
C PHE A 596 3.34 5.39 41.51
N MET A 597 2.58 5.39 40.38
CA MET A 597 2.60 6.44 39.36
C MET A 597 1.52 7.51 39.59
N ALA A 598 0.76 7.44 40.65
CA ALA A 598 -0.35 8.38 40.91
C ALA A 598 0.09 9.85 40.91
N SER A 599 1.30 10.16 41.39
CA SER A 599 1.87 11.51 41.41
C SER A 599 2.27 12.06 40.04
N THR A 600 2.39 11.21 39.02
CA THR A 600 2.80 11.63 37.66
C THR A 600 1.63 11.91 36.73
N ARG A 601 0.39 11.64 37.14
CA ARG A 601 -0.83 11.71 36.30
C ARG A 601 -1.12 13.11 35.73
N GLU A 602 -0.56 14.16 36.33
CA GLU A 602 -0.75 15.53 35.84
C GLU A 602 -0.01 15.81 34.54
N TRP A 603 1.11 15.10 34.28
CA TRP A 603 1.94 15.31 33.10
C TRP A 603 2.16 14.06 32.27
N LEU A 604 2.00 12.87 32.82
CA LEU A 604 2.17 11.57 32.18
C LEU A 604 0.80 10.88 32.08
N ASP A 605 0.14 11.04 30.90
CA ASP A 605 -1.19 10.49 30.69
C ASP A 605 -1.17 8.99 30.42
N ASN A 606 -0.15 8.51 29.71
CA ASN A 606 0.02 7.10 29.42
C ASN A 606 1.51 6.74 29.37
N LEU A 607 1.86 5.62 29.98
CA LEU A 607 3.14 4.95 29.81
C LEU A 607 2.89 3.44 29.78
N LYS A 608 3.13 2.82 28.61
CA LYS A 608 2.94 1.38 28.41
C LYS A 608 4.20 0.77 27.81
N LEU A 609 4.70 -0.28 28.44
CA LEU A 609 5.81 -1.10 27.95
C LEU A 609 5.24 -2.34 27.26
N ARG A 610 5.80 -2.73 26.12
CA ARG A 610 5.40 -3.90 25.36
C ARG A 610 6.62 -4.74 24.99
N ALA A 611 6.48 -6.06 25.06
CA ALA A 611 7.48 -7.01 24.59
C ALA A 611 6.79 -8.15 23.84
N GLY A 612 7.31 -8.51 22.69
CA GLY A 612 6.71 -9.54 21.84
C GLY A 612 7.75 -10.40 21.15
N PHE A 613 7.39 -11.67 20.96
CA PHE A 613 8.09 -12.64 20.16
C PHE A 613 7.10 -13.38 19.28
N GLY A 614 7.45 -13.65 18.03
CA GLY A 614 6.61 -14.48 17.16
C GLY A 614 7.39 -15.03 16.00
N VAL A 615 6.86 -16.12 15.45
CA VAL A 615 7.36 -16.77 14.24
C VAL A 615 6.26 -16.70 13.19
N THR A 616 6.64 -16.33 11.97
CA THR A 616 5.75 -16.29 10.80
C THR A 616 6.42 -16.98 9.61
N GLY A 617 5.63 -17.54 8.69
CA GLY A 617 6.14 -18.14 7.46
C GLY A 617 5.97 -17.22 6.26
N ASN A 618 6.66 -17.52 5.15
CA ASN A 618 6.45 -16.85 3.87
C ASN A 618 6.29 -17.87 2.74
N GLN A 619 5.20 -17.74 1.98
CA GLN A 619 4.96 -18.51 0.75
C GLN A 619 4.65 -17.61 -0.46
N ASN A 620 4.55 -16.29 -0.26
CA ASN A 620 4.14 -15.35 -1.30
C ASN A 620 5.25 -15.23 -2.36
N GLY A 621 4.85 -15.27 -3.63
CA GLY A 621 5.79 -15.22 -4.76
C GLY A 621 6.51 -16.53 -5.07
N ILE A 622 6.28 -17.60 -4.30
CA ILE A 622 6.72 -18.94 -4.68
C ILE A 622 5.68 -19.52 -5.65
N GLY A 623 6.12 -19.82 -6.86
CA GLY A 623 5.23 -20.43 -7.86
C GLY A 623 4.70 -21.78 -7.41
N GLU A 624 3.56 -22.16 -7.96
CA GLU A 624 2.97 -23.46 -7.78
C GLU A 624 3.89 -24.54 -8.36
N TYR A 625 3.80 -25.74 -7.81
CA TYR A 625 4.50 -26.96 -8.30
C TYR A 625 6.04 -26.89 -8.24
N LYS A 626 6.64 -25.89 -7.53
CA LYS A 626 8.09 -25.73 -7.42
C LYS A 626 8.81 -26.88 -6.71
N SER A 627 8.08 -27.69 -5.95
CA SER A 627 8.59 -28.91 -5.32
C SER A 627 8.56 -30.14 -6.23
N LEU A 628 7.92 -30.07 -7.42
CA LEU A 628 7.68 -31.20 -8.32
C LEU A 628 8.64 -31.18 -9.51
N SER A 629 8.81 -32.36 -10.15
CA SER A 629 9.38 -32.46 -11.47
C SER A 629 8.40 -31.95 -12.52
N ILE A 630 8.84 -31.03 -13.38
CA ILE A 630 8.01 -30.47 -14.45
C ILE A 630 8.64 -30.82 -15.80
N LEU A 631 7.80 -31.33 -16.69
CA LEU A 631 8.13 -31.59 -18.08
C LEU A 631 7.53 -30.48 -18.96
N SER A 632 8.26 -30.04 -19.96
CA SER A 632 7.80 -29.11 -20.97
C SER A 632 8.13 -29.65 -22.38
N ALA A 633 7.31 -29.27 -23.36
CA ALA A 633 7.66 -29.49 -24.74
C ALA A 633 8.97 -28.76 -25.06
N ALA A 634 9.98 -29.49 -25.49
CA ALA A 634 11.33 -28.97 -25.71
C ALA A 634 11.49 -28.21 -27.04
N GLY A 635 10.48 -28.18 -27.87
CA GLY A 635 10.57 -27.65 -29.23
C GLY A 635 11.46 -28.49 -30.15
N SER A 636 12.25 -29.39 -29.58
CA SER A 636 13.04 -30.36 -30.33
C SER A 636 12.17 -31.53 -30.71
N ALA A 637 11.92 -31.65 -31.98
CA ALA A 637 11.11 -32.73 -32.50
C ALA A 637 12.00 -33.90 -32.94
N TYR A 638 11.49 -35.11 -32.84
CA TYR A 638 12.05 -36.22 -33.55
C TYR A 638 11.14 -36.63 -34.72
N TYR A 639 11.76 -37.06 -35.83
CA TYR A 639 11.02 -37.54 -36.98
C TYR A 639 10.57 -38.97 -36.72
N ASP A 640 9.25 -39.18 -36.66
CA ASP A 640 8.68 -40.53 -36.57
C ASP A 640 8.57 -41.13 -38.00
N GLY A 641 9.52 -41.98 -38.37
CA GLY A 641 9.54 -42.61 -39.69
C GLY A 641 8.33 -43.49 -40.01
N THR A 642 7.56 -43.91 -38.96
CA THR A 642 6.35 -44.73 -39.18
C THR A 642 5.15 -43.86 -39.60
N THR A 643 5.00 -42.66 -39.00
CA THR A 643 3.91 -41.75 -39.34
C THR A 643 4.30 -40.68 -40.36
N GLY A 644 5.60 -40.57 -40.68
CA GLY A 644 6.11 -39.53 -41.58
C GLY A 644 6.00 -38.10 -41.01
N THR A 645 5.86 -37.96 -39.70
CA THR A 645 5.62 -36.68 -39.03
C THR A 645 6.68 -36.39 -37.97
N TRP A 646 6.95 -35.10 -37.79
CA TRP A 646 7.73 -34.59 -36.66
C TRP A 646 6.91 -34.61 -35.40
N LYS A 647 7.46 -35.14 -34.30
CA LYS A 647 6.81 -35.18 -32.99
C LYS A 647 7.60 -34.37 -31.96
N ASN A 648 6.90 -33.67 -31.09
CA ASN A 648 7.51 -32.92 -30.02
C ASN A 648 8.18 -33.86 -29.00
N SER A 649 9.38 -33.56 -28.58
CA SER A 649 10.01 -34.15 -27.41
C SER A 649 9.63 -33.39 -26.14
N TYR A 650 9.71 -34.08 -25.02
CA TYR A 650 9.50 -33.48 -23.70
C TYR A 650 10.82 -33.58 -22.92
N THR A 651 11.15 -32.47 -22.24
CA THR A 651 12.31 -32.44 -21.36
C THR A 651 11.92 -31.98 -19.98
N GLN A 652 12.64 -32.45 -18.99
CA GLN A 652 12.48 -31.92 -17.62
C GLN A 652 13.09 -30.52 -17.54
N ILE A 653 12.29 -29.56 -17.11
CA ILE A 653 12.71 -28.17 -16.96
C ILE A 653 12.89 -27.75 -15.50
N GLN A 654 12.54 -28.61 -14.56
CA GLN A 654 12.65 -28.37 -13.13
C GLN A 654 12.94 -29.67 -12.36
N ASN A 655 13.97 -29.65 -11.51
CA ASN A 655 14.25 -30.75 -10.59
C ASN A 655 13.25 -30.78 -9.43
N PRO A 656 12.77 -31.94 -8.98
CA PRO A 656 11.92 -32.04 -7.81
C PRO A 656 12.72 -31.76 -6.52
N ASN A 657 12.07 -31.10 -5.55
CA ASN A 657 12.60 -30.97 -4.19
C ASN A 657 11.49 -31.33 -3.17
N PRO A 658 11.44 -32.60 -2.70
CA PRO A 658 10.43 -33.03 -1.73
C PRO A 658 10.63 -32.40 -0.34
N ASP A 659 11.82 -31.85 -0.06
CA ASP A 659 12.18 -31.21 1.21
C ASP A 659 12.02 -29.69 1.17
N LEU A 660 11.46 -29.13 0.09
CA LEU A 660 11.17 -27.72 -0.03
C LEU A 660 10.21 -27.30 1.09
N LYS A 661 10.62 -26.34 1.91
CA LYS A 661 9.91 -25.89 3.11
C LYS A 661 9.71 -24.38 3.16
N TRP A 662 9.00 -23.94 4.18
CA TRP A 662 8.72 -22.54 4.46
C TRP A 662 9.99 -21.72 4.74
N GLU A 663 10.06 -20.49 4.24
CA GLU A 663 10.92 -19.48 4.85
C GLU A 663 10.31 -19.10 6.19
N SER A 664 11.10 -19.09 7.25
CA SER A 664 10.64 -18.88 8.61
C SER A 664 11.25 -17.61 9.20
N THR A 665 10.41 -16.68 9.63
CA THR A 665 10.84 -15.40 10.20
C THR A 665 10.51 -15.36 11.69
N ALA A 666 11.54 -15.35 12.53
CA ALA A 666 11.45 -15.11 13.97
C ALA A 666 11.71 -13.62 14.26
N GLN A 667 10.84 -12.99 15.03
CA GLN A 667 10.95 -11.56 15.36
C GLN A 667 10.77 -11.32 16.85
N TRP A 668 11.66 -10.50 17.41
CA TRP A 668 11.56 -9.90 18.76
C TRP A 668 11.25 -8.41 18.61
N ASN A 669 10.38 -7.93 19.45
CA ASN A 669 9.97 -6.53 19.46
C ASN A 669 9.88 -6.02 20.90
N LEU A 670 10.41 -4.83 21.15
CA LEU A 670 10.28 -4.09 22.40
C LEU A 670 9.72 -2.71 22.09
N GLY A 671 8.61 -2.33 22.71
CA GLY A 671 7.92 -1.07 22.43
C GLY A 671 7.63 -0.28 23.71
N VAL A 672 7.67 1.05 23.59
CA VAL A 672 7.23 2.00 24.61
C VAL A 672 6.23 2.96 23.98
N ASP A 673 5.01 2.98 24.55
CA ASP A 673 4.00 3.98 24.18
C ASP A 673 3.90 5.00 25.33
N PHE A 674 3.91 6.29 25.00
CA PHE A 674 3.79 7.35 25.99
C PHE A 674 2.89 8.49 25.52
N SER A 675 2.25 9.17 26.46
CA SER A 675 1.50 10.41 26.25
C SER A 675 1.79 11.40 27.38
N LEU A 676 2.10 12.63 26.99
CA LEU A 676 2.52 13.70 27.90
C LEU A 676 1.62 14.92 27.74
N HIS A 677 1.07 15.43 28.87
CA HIS A 677 0.26 16.65 28.94
C HIS A 677 -0.91 16.68 27.93
N ASN A 678 -1.46 15.54 27.55
CA ASN A 678 -2.49 15.41 26.50
C ASN A 678 -2.10 16.05 25.15
N ARG A 679 -0.81 16.35 24.95
CA ARG A 679 -0.30 17.05 23.76
C ARG A 679 0.71 16.26 22.94
N LEU A 680 1.64 15.57 23.60
CA LEU A 680 2.68 14.80 22.95
C LEU A 680 2.40 13.32 23.11
N ASN A 681 2.11 12.62 22.02
CA ASN A 681 1.98 11.18 21.98
C ASN A 681 3.18 10.60 21.24
N GLY A 682 3.74 9.51 21.72
CA GLY A 682 4.87 8.87 21.07
C GLY A 682 4.85 7.36 21.20
N THR A 683 5.49 6.71 20.23
CA THR A 683 5.78 5.28 20.25
C THR A 683 7.21 5.08 19.80
N LEU A 684 8.00 4.38 20.60
CA LEU A 684 9.35 3.93 20.27
C LEU A 684 9.34 2.40 20.20
N GLU A 685 9.80 1.84 19.08
CA GLU A 685 9.93 0.40 18.86
C GLU A 685 11.38 0.03 18.56
N LEU A 686 11.84 -1.05 19.14
CA LEU A 686 13.10 -1.71 18.84
C LEU A 686 12.76 -3.11 18.33
N TYR A 687 13.38 -3.54 17.22
CA TYR A 687 13.11 -4.86 16.67
C TYR A 687 14.37 -5.57 16.19
N TYR A 688 14.33 -6.90 16.29
CA TYR A 688 15.26 -7.83 15.68
C TYR A 688 14.47 -8.92 14.97
N LYS A 689 14.70 -9.09 13.66
CA LYS A 689 13.96 -9.98 12.78
C LYS A 689 14.96 -10.85 12.03
N LYS A 690 14.89 -12.17 12.24
CA LYS A 690 15.74 -13.15 11.55
C LYS A 690 14.86 -14.03 10.68
N THR A 691 15.12 -14.05 9.37
CA THR A 691 14.54 -15.01 8.43
C THR A 691 15.56 -16.10 8.17
N SER A 692 15.16 -17.33 8.39
CA SER A 692 15.96 -18.54 8.12
C SER A 692 15.31 -19.33 7.01
N ASP A 693 16.11 -20.27 6.43
CA ASP A 693 15.65 -21.13 5.34
C ASP A 693 15.22 -20.34 4.09
N LEU A 694 15.97 -19.28 3.75
CA LEU A 694 15.72 -18.47 2.55
C LEU A 694 15.66 -19.36 1.30
N LEU A 695 14.67 -19.09 0.47
CA LEU A 695 14.50 -19.79 -0.80
C LEU A 695 15.38 -19.19 -1.89
N TRP A 696 16.12 -20.05 -2.57
CA TRP A 696 16.99 -19.67 -3.65
C TRP A 696 17.19 -20.80 -4.66
N THR A 697 17.48 -20.46 -5.90
CA THR A 697 17.83 -21.43 -6.96
C THR A 697 19.32 -21.68 -6.96
N TYR A 698 19.73 -22.85 -6.46
CA TYR A 698 21.13 -23.26 -6.37
C TYR A 698 21.57 -24.05 -7.60
N PRO A 699 22.85 -23.94 -8.02
CA PRO A 699 23.44 -24.84 -8.97
C PRO A 699 23.57 -26.23 -8.35
N VAL A 700 23.28 -27.27 -9.13
CA VAL A 700 23.39 -28.68 -8.74
C VAL A 700 24.19 -29.46 -9.78
N PRO A 701 24.91 -30.53 -9.39
CA PRO A 701 25.73 -31.31 -10.31
C PRO A 701 24.88 -32.07 -11.33
N GLN A 702 25.38 -32.15 -12.54
CA GLN A 702 24.79 -32.96 -13.62
C GLN A 702 25.85 -34.00 -14.09
N PRO A 703 25.64 -35.31 -13.85
CA PRO A 703 24.57 -35.97 -13.11
C PRO A 703 24.71 -35.83 -11.59
N PRO A 704 23.71 -36.21 -10.72
CA PRO A 704 22.52 -36.99 -11.08
C PRO A 704 21.30 -36.15 -11.51
N TYR A 705 21.35 -34.82 -11.33
CA TYR A 705 20.25 -33.96 -11.70
C TYR A 705 20.19 -33.73 -13.21
N LEU A 706 18.98 -33.71 -13.79
CA LEU A 706 18.77 -33.44 -15.22
C LEU A 706 18.84 -31.94 -15.53
N VAL A 707 18.44 -31.09 -14.60
CA VAL A 707 18.49 -29.61 -14.71
C VAL A 707 19.63 -29.13 -13.79
N GLY A 708 20.46 -28.21 -14.28
CA GLY A 708 21.64 -27.73 -13.55
C GLY A 708 21.33 -26.83 -12.34
N THR A 709 20.06 -26.64 -12.02
CA THR A 709 19.61 -25.81 -10.88
C THR A 709 18.46 -26.45 -10.13
N MET A 710 18.34 -26.13 -8.83
CA MET A 710 17.23 -26.57 -7.99
C MET A 710 16.86 -25.48 -6.98
N LEU A 711 15.56 -25.24 -6.77
CA LEU A 711 15.07 -24.37 -5.71
C LEU A 711 15.23 -25.09 -4.36
N ALA A 712 15.95 -24.49 -3.41
CA ALA A 712 16.23 -25.06 -2.10
C ALA A 712 16.19 -23.99 -0.99
N ASN A 713 16.00 -24.45 0.25
CA ASN A 713 16.02 -23.61 1.43
C ASN A 713 17.42 -23.53 2.02
N VAL A 714 18.12 -22.44 1.74
CA VAL A 714 19.49 -22.20 2.24
C VAL A 714 19.67 -20.72 2.51
N GLY A 715 20.19 -20.39 3.66
CA GLY A 715 20.56 -19.02 3.98
C GLY A 715 19.70 -18.36 5.06
N ASP A 716 20.27 -17.32 5.64
CA ASP A 716 19.66 -16.50 6.69
C ASP A 716 19.83 -15.02 6.38
N LEU A 717 18.82 -14.23 6.72
CA LEU A 717 18.80 -12.77 6.58
C LEU A 717 18.34 -12.13 7.89
N VAL A 718 19.00 -11.08 8.32
CA VAL A 718 18.68 -10.34 9.52
C VAL A 718 18.29 -8.89 9.17
N ASN A 719 17.22 -8.41 9.76
CA ASN A 719 16.83 -7.01 9.83
C ASN A 719 16.76 -6.58 11.29
N LYS A 720 17.41 -5.47 11.65
CA LYS A 720 17.35 -4.90 12.99
C LYS A 720 17.27 -3.38 12.91
N GLY A 721 16.54 -2.77 13.82
CA GLY A 721 16.37 -1.33 13.78
C GLY A 721 15.47 -0.77 14.86
N PHE A 722 15.17 0.50 14.72
CA PHE A 722 14.23 1.20 15.58
C PHE A 722 13.26 2.06 14.76
N GLU A 723 12.12 2.34 15.37
CA GLU A 723 11.06 3.17 14.82
C GLU A 723 10.58 4.16 15.89
N LEU A 724 10.46 5.42 15.52
CA LEU A 724 9.93 6.48 16.36
C LEU A 724 8.75 7.15 15.66
N THR A 725 7.62 7.19 16.32
CA THR A 725 6.44 7.96 15.90
C THR A 725 6.14 8.98 16.98
N LEU A 726 5.99 10.25 16.60
CA LEU A 726 5.60 11.34 17.49
C LEU A 726 4.41 12.09 16.89
N GLY A 727 3.40 12.36 17.69
CA GLY A 727 2.29 13.24 17.38
C GLY A 727 2.22 14.36 18.41
N TYR A 728 2.26 15.61 17.96
CA TYR A 728 2.25 16.77 18.83
C TYR A 728 1.11 17.73 18.49
N LYS A 729 0.19 17.91 19.42
CA LYS A 729 -0.89 18.91 19.35
C LYS A 729 -0.32 20.28 19.76
N ALA A 730 0.29 21.00 18.79
CA ALA A 730 1.06 22.21 19.06
C ALA A 730 0.17 23.37 19.49
N VAL A 731 -0.98 23.53 18.84
CA VAL A 731 -1.94 24.61 19.13
C VAL A 731 -3.34 24.03 19.26
N ARG A 732 -4.04 24.43 20.31
CA ARG A 732 -5.45 24.15 20.56
C ARG A 732 -6.10 25.42 21.13
N THR A 733 -6.74 26.18 20.30
CA THR A 733 -7.54 27.37 20.67
C THR A 733 -8.89 27.28 19.99
N LYS A 734 -9.80 28.17 20.31
CA LYS A 734 -11.12 28.24 19.68
C LYS A 734 -11.06 28.35 18.15
N ASP A 735 -10.12 29.15 17.62
CA ASP A 735 -10.04 29.46 16.20
C ASP A 735 -8.90 28.69 15.50
N TRP A 736 -7.92 28.13 16.24
CA TRP A 736 -6.75 27.50 15.68
C TRP A 736 -6.49 26.13 16.26
N THR A 737 -6.21 25.17 15.38
CA THR A 737 -5.57 23.90 15.75
C THR A 737 -4.33 23.69 14.89
N LEU A 738 -3.29 23.10 15.47
CA LEU A 738 -2.10 22.69 14.75
C LEU A 738 -1.59 21.35 15.29
N ASP A 739 -1.58 20.33 14.44
CA ASP A 739 -1.04 19.00 14.72
C ASP A 739 0.20 18.77 13.87
N ALA A 740 1.28 18.30 14.50
CA ALA A 740 2.50 17.89 13.84
C ALA A 740 2.75 16.40 14.09
N ASN A 741 3.03 15.62 13.05
CA ASN A 741 3.37 14.22 13.17
C ASN A 741 4.73 13.95 12.51
N LEU A 742 5.55 13.16 13.21
CA LEU A 742 6.86 12.68 12.78
C LEU A 742 6.83 11.16 12.78
N SER A 743 7.30 10.54 11.70
CA SER A 743 7.64 9.13 11.63
C SER A 743 9.10 8.99 11.21
N LEU A 744 9.91 8.29 12.00
CA LEU A 744 11.32 8.06 11.73
C LEU A 744 11.61 6.58 11.93
N ALA A 745 12.31 5.95 10.98
CA ALA A 745 12.74 4.57 11.09
C ALA A 745 14.17 4.39 10.60
N TYR A 746 14.91 3.55 11.29
CA TYR A 746 16.20 3.03 10.87
C TYR A 746 16.13 1.52 10.72
N ASN A 747 16.62 0.98 9.60
CA ASN A 747 16.73 -0.45 9.37
C ASN A 747 18.13 -0.80 8.88
N HIS A 748 18.75 -1.79 9.53
CA HIS A 748 19.98 -2.44 9.07
C HIS A 748 19.65 -3.85 8.63
N GLN A 749 19.97 -4.16 7.36
CA GLN A 749 19.76 -5.47 6.77
C GLN A 749 21.09 -6.13 6.47
N GLU A 750 21.20 -7.43 6.72
CA GLU A 750 22.40 -8.21 6.49
C GLU A 750 22.05 -9.67 6.14
N ILE A 751 22.68 -10.19 5.11
CA ILE A 751 22.65 -11.62 4.76
C ILE A 751 23.71 -12.30 5.62
N THR A 752 23.30 -13.17 6.54
CA THR A 752 24.21 -13.78 7.51
C THR A 752 24.65 -15.17 7.12
N LYS A 753 23.96 -15.81 6.16
CA LYS A 753 24.29 -17.14 5.66
C LYS A 753 23.77 -17.34 4.25
N LEU A 754 24.55 -17.97 3.35
CA LEU A 754 24.16 -18.35 1.98
C LEU A 754 24.51 -19.80 1.64
N SER A 755 25.16 -20.52 2.51
CA SER A 755 25.65 -21.88 2.27
C SER A 755 25.27 -22.84 3.40
N ASN A 756 25.12 -24.10 3.09
CA ASN A 756 25.02 -25.19 4.05
C ASN A 756 25.88 -26.37 3.57
N ASP A 757 25.82 -27.55 4.23
CA ASP A 757 26.64 -28.70 3.89
C ASP A 757 26.34 -29.24 2.48
N GLN A 758 25.16 -29.06 1.96
CA GLN A 758 24.70 -29.54 0.66
C GLN A 758 24.85 -28.52 -0.46
N TYR A 759 24.60 -27.24 -0.16
CA TYR A 759 24.60 -26.15 -1.15
C TYR A 759 25.63 -25.09 -0.76
N GLN A 760 26.58 -24.83 -1.66
CA GLN A 760 27.65 -23.86 -1.45
C GLN A 760 27.51 -22.68 -2.39
N ALA A 761 27.56 -21.45 -1.86
CA ALA A 761 27.56 -20.21 -2.63
C ALA A 761 28.55 -19.21 -2.03
N VAL A 762 29.53 -18.78 -2.79
CA VAL A 762 30.48 -17.72 -2.38
C VAL A 762 29.85 -16.33 -2.52
N GLY A 763 28.88 -16.20 -3.41
CA GLY A 763 28.12 -14.99 -3.72
C GLY A 763 27.34 -15.20 -5.01
N LEU A 764 26.25 -14.49 -5.15
CA LEU A 764 25.33 -14.61 -6.27
C LEU A 764 25.29 -13.29 -7.02
N GLN A 765 25.59 -13.32 -8.30
CA GLN A 765 25.58 -12.16 -9.16
C GLN A 765 24.13 -11.71 -9.43
N ALA A 766 23.89 -10.38 -9.35
CA ALA A 766 22.60 -9.75 -9.62
C ALA A 766 22.83 -8.41 -10.34
N GLY A 767 21.78 -7.85 -10.92
CA GLY A 767 21.89 -6.58 -11.64
C GLY A 767 22.72 -6.67 -12.93
N PRO A 768 22.34 -7.53 -13.90
CA PRO A 768 23.09 -7.65 -15.14
C PRO A 768 23.03 -6.36 -15.96
N LEU A 769 24.17 -5.98 -16.56
CA LEU A 769 24.31 -4.78 -17.39
C LEU A 769 24.31 -5.07 -18.90
N HIS A 770 23.54 -6.09 -19.32
CA HIS A 770 23.52 -6.56 -20.72
C HIS A 770 23.13 -5.48 -21.74
N SER A 771 22.39 -4.43 -21.34
CA SER A 771 22.00 -3.31 -22.21
C SER A 771 23.14 -2.29 -22.43
N VAL A 772 24.24 -2.41 -21.71
CA VAL A 772 25.38 -1.52 -21.83
C VAL A 772 26.43 -2.14 -22.75
N ARG A 773 26.89 -1.37 -23.72
CA ARG A 773 27.91 -1.81 -24.67
C ARG A 773 29.17 -2.31 -23.97
N GLY A 774 29.62 -3.50 -24.33
CA GLY A 774 30.83 -4.12 -23.75
C GLY A 774 30.64 -4.75 -22.36
N MET A 775 29.41 -4.74 -21.79
CA MET A 775 29.13 -5.21 -20.43
C MET A 775 28.18 -6.42 -20.36
N SER A 776 28.10 -7.23 -21.44
CA SER A 776 27.18 -8.37 -21.50
C SER A 776 27.33 -9.40 -20.37
N ASN A 777 28.54 -9.49 -19.78
CA ASN A 777 28.86 -10.39 -18.67
C ASN A 777 29.14 -9.65 -17.36
N THR A 778 28.77 -8.37 -17.27
CA THR A 778 28.99 -7.54 -16.07
C THR A 778 27.71 -7.52 -15.22
N TYR A 779 27.90 -7.71 -13.93
CA TYR A 779 26.83 -7.63 -12.92
C TYR A 779 27.16 -6.53 -11.93
N ALA A 780 26.20 -5.67 -11.69
CA ALA A 780 26.39 -4.51 -10.81
C ALA A 780 26.24 -4.82 -9.32
N GLN A 781 25.58 -5.92 -8.99
CA GLN A 781 25.23 -6.27 -7.61
C GLN A 781 25.66 -7.69 -7.27
N VAL A 782 25.88 -7.93 -5.98
CA VAL A 782 26.15 -9.26 -5.44
C VAL A 782 25.30 -9.51 -4.19
N ILE A 783 24.78 -10.72 -4.07
CA ILE A 783 24.18 -11.23 -2.85
C ILE A 783 25.26 -12.03 -2.15
N LYS A 784 25.75 -11.55 -1.00
CA LYS A 784 26.92 -12.07 -0.30
C LYS A 784 26.76 -11.97 1.20
N GLU A 785 27.30 -12.94 1.95
CA GLU A 785 27.33 -12.93 3.41
C GLU A 785 28.05 -11.68 3.95
N GLY A 786 27.51 -11.08 5.00
CA GLY A 786 28.01 -9.85 5.62
C GLY A 786 27.55 -8.56 4.96
N PHE A 787 26.75 -8.66 3.86
CA PHE A 787 26.26 -7.48 3.12
C PHE A 787 24.73 -7.45 3.04
N PRO A 788 24.14 -6.26 2.83
CA PRO A 788 22.71 -6.16 2.60
C PRO A 788 22.31 -6.69 1.23
N ALA A 789 21.07 -7.06 1.07
CA ALA A 789 20.49 -7.32 -0.24
C ALA A 789 20.54 -6.04 -1.12
N GLY A 790 20.82 -6.18 -2.42
CA GLY A 790 21.01 -5.03 -3.32
C GLY A 790 22.35 -4.31 -3.12
N ALA A 791 23.38 -5.01 -2.60
CA ALA A 791 24.73 -4.50 -2.49
C ALA A 791 25.37 -4.31 -3.87
N PHE A 792 25.76 -3.12 -4.22
CA PHE A 792 26.59 -2.84 -5.39
C PHE A 792 28.01 -3.31 -5.15
N TRP A 793 28.59 -3.99 -6.17
CA TRP A 793 29.90 -4.60 -6.07
C TRP A 793 30.67 -4.41 -7.37
N GLY A 794 31.83 -3.81 -7.29
CA GLY A 794 32.69 -3.56 -8.47
C GLY A 794 33.90 -2.73 -8.12
N PRO A 795 34.58 -2.17 -9.13
CA PRO A 795 35.75 -1.34 -8.93
C PRO A 795 35.42 0.07 -8.43
N HIS A 796 36.36 0.61 -7.62
CA HIS A 796 36.37 2.02 -7.24
C HIS A 796 37.09 2.85 -8.30
N CYS A 797 36.43 3.92 -8.78
CA CYS A 797 37.01 4.88 -9.71
C CYS A 797 37.64 6.07 -8.94
N THR A 798 38.95 6.20 -9.01
CA THR A 798 39.70 7.27 -8.31
C THR A 798 39.66 8.62 -9.03
N GLY A 799 39.14 8.65 -10.26
CA GLY A 799 39.01 9.86 -11.07
C GLY A 799 39.12 9.61 -12.57
N ILE A 800 39.21 10.69 -13.32
CA ILE A 800 39.44 10.66 -14.78
C ILE A 800 40.86 11.21 -15.00
N SER A 801 41.64 10.49 -15.81
CA SER A 801 42.98 10.87 -16.19
C SER A 801 42.96 12.07 -17.18
N ASP A 802 44.11 12.72 -17.35
CA ASP A 802 44.23 13.88 -18.28
C ASP A 802 43.93 13.53 -19.73
N ASP A 803 44.04 12.26 -20.11
CA ASP A 803 43.68 11.74 -21.42
C ASP A 803 42.19 11.21 -21.46
N GLY A 804 41.40 11.48 -20.44
CA GLY A 804 39.96 11.21 -20.38
C GLY A 804 39.61 9.78 -20.04
N LYS A 805 40.49 8.98 -19.43
CA LYS A 805 40.20 7.57 -19.09
C LYS A 805 39.78 7.38 -17.64
N TYR A 806 38.96 6.37 -17.37
CA TYR A 806 38.58 5.97 -16.01
C TYR A 806 39.76 5.35 -15.28
N MET A 807 40.22 5.96 -14.17
CA MET A 807 41.26 5.43 -13.31
C MET A 807 40.64 4.53 -12.23
N LEU A 808 40.82 3.22 -12.38
CA LEU A 808 40.31 2.25 -11.42
C LEU A 808 41.37 1.85 -10.40
N GLU A 809 40.97 1.68 -9.12
CA GLU A 809 41.82 1.19 -8.05
C GLU A 809 42.37 -0.20 -8.40
N LYS A 810 43.68 -0.43 -8.24
CA LYS A 810 44.36 -1.68 -8.51
C LYS A 810 44.97 -2.25 -7.22
N ASP A 811 45.07 -3.57 -7.15
CA ASP A 811 45.74 -4.29 -6.11
C ASP A 811 47.31 -4.24 -6.32
N GLU A 812 48.05 -4.85 -5.41
CA GLU A 812 49.50 -4.88 -5.44
C GLU A 812 50.05 -5.59 -6.71
N ASN A 813 49.26 -6.39 -7.36
CA ASN A 813 49.60 -7.14 -8.60
C ASN A 813 49.17 -6.39 -9.88
N GLY A 814 48.60 -5.17 -9.73
CA GLY A 814 48.12 -4.36 -10.85
C GLY A 814 46.76 -4.78 -11.39
N LYS A 815 46.07 -5.72 -10.74
CA LYS A 815 44.72 -6.16 -11.10
C LYS A 815 43.67 -5.17 -10.49
N VAL A 816 42.60 -4.86 -11.25
CA VAL A 816 41.51 -4.04 -10.77
C VAL A 816 40.87 -4.67 -9.52
N LYS A 817 40.81 -3.88 -8.46
CA LYS A 817 40.29 -4.28 -7.16
C LYS A 817 38.78 -4.04 -7.14
N GLU A 818 38.00 -5.10 -6.86
CA GLU A 818 36.54 -5.00 -6.69
C GLU A 818 36.16 -5.00 -5.21
N GLY A 819 35.14 -4.24 -4.86
CA GLY A 819 34.67 -4.14 -3.48
C GLY A 819 33.22 -3.68 -3.36
N TYR A 820 32.77 -3.52 -2.13
CA TYR A 820 31.46 -2.99 -1.81
C TYR A 820 31.37 -1.50 -2.11
N LEU A 821 30.43 -1.09 -2.95
CA LEU A 821 30.24 0.29 -3.42
C LEU A 821 28.99 0.97 -2.83
N GLY A 822 28.29 0.30 -1.93
CA GLY A 822 27.06 0.80 -1.33
C GLY A 822 25.86 -0.11 -1.58
N SER A 823 24.70 0.26 -1.06
CA SER A 823 23.46 -0.52 -1.19
C SER A 823 22.35 0.30 -1.80
N ALA A 824 21.52 -0.36 -2.61
CA ALA A 824 20.28 0.20 -3.14
C ALA A 824 19.17 0.36 -2.08
N MET A 825 19.32 -0.27 -0.92
CA MET A 825 18.29 -0.26 0.12
C MET A 825 18.46 0.94 1.05
N PRO A 826 17.39 1.73 1.29
CA PRO A 826 17.45 2.84 2.24
C PRO A 826 17.64 2.33 3.66
N LYS A 827 18.45 3.03 4.44
CA LYS A 827 18.65 2.78 5.87
C LYS A 827 17.68 3.60 6.73
N TRP A 828 17.34 4.79 6.30
CA TRP A 828 16.48 5.71 7.03
C TRP A 828 15.25 6.06 6.21
N ASN A 829 14.10 6.04 6.88
CA ASN A 829 12.83 6.55 6.36
C ASN A 829 12.33 7.64 7.28
N LEU A 830 11.99 8.79 6.73
CA LEU A 830 11.46 9.96 7.43
C LEU A 830 10.11 10.33 6.83
N GLY A 831 9.11 10.59 7.67
CA GLY A 831 7.83 11.16 7.29
C GLY A 831 7.47 12.31 8.21
N LEU A 832 6.96 13.38 7.64
CA LEU A 832 6.50 14.59 8.33
C LEU A 832 5.12 14.97 7.84
N SER A 833 4.22 15.30 8.76
CA SER A 833 2.94 15.90 8.40
C SER A 833 2.52 16.97 9.39
N LEU A 834 1.96 18.06 8.84
CA LEU A 834 1.39 19.18 9.58
C LEU A 834 -0.07 19.32 9.15
N ASN A 835 -0.99 19.35 10.12
CA ASN A 835 -2.39 19.62 9.88
C ASN A 835 -2.79 20.84 10.72
N ALA A 836 -3.38 21.83 10.08
CA ALA A 836 -3.82 23.06 10.72
C ALA A 836 -5.26 23.37 10.36
N THR A 837 -6.01 23.91 11.31
CA THR A 837 -7.31 24.51 11.03
C THR A 837 -7.34 25.93 11.58
N TRP A 838 -7.97 26.83 10.84
CA TRP A 838 -8.23 28.20 11.24
C TRP A 838 -9.65 28.59 10.86
N ARG A 839 -10.54 28.58 11.87
CA ARG A 839 -11.98 28.76 11.63
C ARG A 839 -12.48 27.78 10.58
N ASP A 840 -12.94 28.31 9.44
CA ASP A 840 -13.48 27.54 8.33
C ASP A 840 -12.40 27.07 7.32
N PHE A 841 -11.13 27.41 7.54
CA PHE A 841 -10.00 27.00 6.71
C PHE A 841 -9.27 25.81 7.30
N ASP A 842 -8.84 24.90 6.45
CA ASP A 842 -7.94 23.80 6.81
C ASP A 842 -6.72 23.76 5.89
N ALA A 843 -5.59 23.38 6.44
CA ALA A 843 -4.34 23.21 5.70
C ALA A 843 -3.66 21.90 6.13
N SER A 844 -3.15 21.16 5.16
CA SER A 844 -2.30 19.98 5.42
C SER A 844 -1.06 20.01 4.57
N VAL A 845 0.08 19.62 5.17
CA VAL A 845 1.37 19.48 4.50
C VAL A 845 1.88 18.08 4.81
N ALA A 846 2.33 17.35 3.78
CA ALA A 846 2.97 16.05 3.93
C ALA A 846 4.29 16.02 3.17
N ALA A 847 5.35 15.52 3.82
CA ALA A 847 6.66 15.34 3.24
C ALA A 847 7.27 14.02 3.70
N TYR A 848 8.16 13.45 2.90
CA TYR A 848 8.89 12.25 3.26
C TYR A 848 10.28 12.22 2.63
N GLY A 849 11.15 11.39 3.18
CA GLY A 849 12.52 11.20 2.65
C GLY A 849 13.04 9.81 2.95
N MET A 850 13.96 9.36 2.11
CA MET A 850 14.71 8.12 2.26
C MET A 850 16.19 8.43 2.14
N PHE A 851 17.02 7.84 3.03
CA PHE A 851 18.43 8.16 3.10
C PHE A 851 19.29 6.92 3.33
N GLY A 852 20.56 7.00 2.90
CA GLY A 852 21.55 5.93 3.02
C GLY A 852 21.47 4.91 1.89
N GLN A 853 20.80 5.23 0.79
CA GLN A 853 20.71 4.42 -0.42
C GLN A 853 21.57 4.96 -1.55
N LYS A 854 21.99 4.06 -2.45
CA LYS A 854 22.70 4.37 -3.69
C LYS A 854 21.86 3.96 -4.89
N VAL A 855 22.08 4.65 -6.00
CA VAL A 855 21.43 4.36 -7.30
C VAL A 855 22.51 4.26 -8.36
N LEU A 856 22.52 3.14 -9.10
CA LEU A 856 23.33 3.02 -10.31
C LEU A 856 22.59 3.67 -11.48
N ASN A 857 23.15 4.76 -12.00
CA ASN A 857 22.58 5.51 -13.11
C ASN A 857 23.09 4.95 -14.44
N VAL A 858 22.48 3.84 -14.90
CA VAL A 858 22.85 3.22 -16.20
C VAL A 858 22.48 4.13 -17.36
N SER A 859 21.39 4.88 -17.25
CA SER A 859 20.99 5.88 -18.25
C SER A 859 22.11 6.87 -18.52
N ARG A 860 22.72 7.43 -17.45
CA ARG A 860 23.86 8.32 -17.54
C ARG A 860 25.10 7.59 -18.05
N MET A 861 25.35 6.36 -17.60
CA MET A 861 26.49 5.57 -18.04
C MET A 861 26.45 5.34 -19.57
N VAL A 862 25.29 4.99 -20.13
CA VAL A 862 25.10 4.84 -21.58
C VAL A 862 25.28 6.15 -22.34
N MET A 863 24.80 7.28 -21.79
CA MET A 863 24.95 8.60 -22.40
C MET A 863 26.38 9.17 -22.27
N TYR A 864 27.24 8.59 -21.44
CA TYR A 864 28.67 8.92 -21.30
C TYR A 864 29.56 8.10 -22.24
N ASP A 865 28.99 7.41 -23.23
CA ASP A 865 29.76 6.70 -24.28
C ASP A 865 30.15 7.68 -25.39
N PRO A 866 31.46 8.02 -25.53
CA PRO A 866 31.95 9.00 -26.51
C PRO A 866 31.72 8.53 -27.96
N THR A 867 31.55 7.22 -28.20
CA THR A 867 31.32 6.69 -29.55
C THR A 867 29.88 6.94 -30.05
N ARG A 868 28.98 7.35 -29.18
CA ARG A 868 27.57 7.66 -29.52
C ARG A 868 27.42 9.07 -30.11
N PHE A 869 28.18 10.03 -29.61
CA PHE A 869 28.20 11.39 -30.15
C PHE A 869 29.09 11.44 -31.40
N PRO A 870 28.68 12.08 -32.51
CA PRO A 870 27.49 12.94 -32.65
C PRO A 870 26.24 12.24 -33.22
N SER A 871 26.28 10.92 -33.53
CA SER A 871 25.17 10.18 -34.12
C SER A 871 23.95 10.09 -33.21
N GLN A 872 24.16 10.21 -31.91
CA GLN A 872 23.09 10.23 -30.90
C GLN A 872 23.23 11.46 -30.01
N ASN A 873 22.14 11.83 -29.30
CA ASN A 873 22.18 12.87 -28.30
C ASN A 873 22.87 12.40 -27.02
N THR A 874 23.28 13.34 -26.19
CA THR A 874 23.90 13.08 -24.89
C THR A 874 23.60 14.18 -23.89
N LEU A 875 24.12 14.03 -22.67
CA LEU A 875 24.02 15.02 -21.61
C LEU A 875 25.02 16.17 -21.81
N ASP A 876 24.62 17.40 -21.46
CA ASP A 876 25.49 18.57 -21.54
C ASP A 876 26.69 18.45 -20.59
N ASP A 877 26.54 17.79 -19.43
CA ASP A 877 27.66 17.58 -18.48
C ASP A 877 28.69 16.55 -19.00
N PHE A 878 28.31 15.60 -19.85
CA PHE A 878 29.24 14.69 -20.50
C PHE A 878 30.20 15.44 -21.40
N MET A 879 29.72 16.38 -22.22
CA MET A 879 30.55 17.15 -23.12
C MET A 879 31.61 18.02 -22.41
N LYS A 880 31.35 18.34 -21.13
CA LYS A 880 32.22 19.10 -20.26
C LYS A 880 33.16 18.23 -19.42
N SER A 881 32.92 16.90 -19.40
CA SER A 881 33.63 15.97 -18.53
C SER A 881 35.07 15.66 -18.98
N GLY A 882 35.37 15.85 -20.26
CA GLY A 882 36.64 15.48 -20.87
C GLY A 882 36.85 13.96 -21.05
N ILE A 883 35.80 13.14 -20.80
CA ILE A 883 35.88 11.68 -20.91
C ILE A 883 35.95 11.27 -22.38
N THR A 884 36.95 10.47 -22.73
CA THR A 884 37.21 9.93 -24.06
C THR A 884 37.13 8.38 -24.09
N ASP A 885 37.05 7.74 -22.92
CA ASP A 885 37.00 6.32 -22.76
C ASP A 885 35.57 5.77 -22.79
N ASN A 886 35.43 4.48 -23.18
CA ASN A 886 34.13 3.83 -23.10
C ASN A 886 33.65 3.73 -21.65
N PRO A 887 32.33 3.79 -21.39
CA PRO A 887 31.81 3.69 -20.04
C PRO A 887 32.24 2.38 -19.41
N THR A 888 32.82 2.48 -18.21
CA THR A 888 33.28 1.37 -17.40
C THR A 888 32.49 1.31 -16.11
N PHE A 889 31.88 0.19 -15.79
CA PHE A 889 31.14 0.01 -14.55
C PHE A 889 32.08 0.28 -13.35
N SER A 890 31.67 1.20 -12.50
CA SER A 890 32.38 1.57 -11.27
C SER A 890 31.46 2.47 -10.42
N ASP A 891 31.92 2.86 -9.26
CA ASP A 891 31.19 3.83 -8.40
C ASP A 891 31.10 5.25 -8.99
N TYR A 892 31.79 5.54 -10.11
CA TYR A 892 31.61 6.79 -10.85
C TYR A 892 30.15 7.02 -11.29
N PHE A 893 29.42 5.91 -11.57
CA PHE A 893 28.01 5.94 -11.98
C PHE A 893 27.05 5.53 -10.87
N ILE A 894 27.57 5.20 -9.66
CA ILE A 894 26.74 4.94 -8.48
C ILE A 894 26.58 6.24 -7.71
N GLU A 895 25.43 6.84 -7.84
CA GLU A 895 25.09 8.15 -7.28
C GLU A 895 24.44 8.05 -5.90
N ASN A 896 24.44 9.15 -5.15
CA ASN A 896 23.68 9.24 -3.91
C ASN A 896 22.17 9.30 -4.23
N GLY A 897 21.44 8.29 -3.75
CA GLY A 897 19.99 8.17 -3.92
C GLY A 897 19.17 8.82 -2.81
N ASP A 898 19.81 9.54 -1.88
CA ASP A 898 19.11 10.22 -0.79
C ASP A 898 18.19 11.31 -1.33
N PHE A 899 17.02 11.44 -0.72
CA PHE A 899 16.09 12.51 -1.10
C PHE A 899 15.17 12.92 0.04
N PHE A 900 14.66 14.14 -0.06
CA PHE A 900 13.54 14.66 0.71
C PHE A 900 12.53 15.31 -0.25
N ARG A 901 11.27 14.85 -0.18
CA ARG A 901 10.20 15.24 -1.10
C ARG A 901 9.04 15.87 -0.36
N LEU A 902 8.59 17.02 -0.85
CA LEU A 902 7.31 17.60 -0.47
C LEU A 902 6.21 16.89 -1.25
N GLN A 903 5.53 15.94 -0.57
CA GLN A 903 4.52 15.08 -1.17
C GLN A 903 3.28 15.87 -1.57
N SER A 904 2.71 16.64 -0.62
CA SER A 904 1.50 17.43 -0.88
C SER A 904 1.37 18.62 0.05
N ILE A 905 0.70 19.66 -0.46
CA ILE A 905 0.12 20.76 0.30
C ILE A 905 -1.34 20.86 -0.11
N THR A 906 -2.25 20.81 0.85
CA THR A 906 -3.70 21.02 0.63
C THR A 906 -4.16 22.21 1.43
N LEU A 907 -4.94 23.08 0.82
CA LEU A 907 -5.65 24.19 1.45
C LEU A 907 -7.13 24.02 1.20
N GLY A 908 -7.94 23.97 2.24
CA GLY A 908 -9.38 23.79 2.17
C GLY A 908 -10.12 24.96 2.80
N TYR A 909 -11.34 25.18 2.30
CA TYR A 909 -12.30 26.12 2.85
C TYR A 909 -13.66 25.44 2.96
N SER A 910 -14.18 25.34 4.17
CA SER A 910 -15.51 24.82 4.48
C SER A 910 -16.50 25.98 4.59
N VAL A 911 -17.52 25.97 3.76
CA VAL A 911 -18.56 27.03 3.83
C VAL A 911 -19.27 26.93 5.18
N PRO A 912 -19.48 28.07 5.90
CA PRO A 912 -20.10 28.05 7.22
C PRO A 912 -21.49 27.39 7.19
N MET A 913 -21.78 26.59 8.22
CA MET A 913 -22.97 25.75 8.33
C MET A 913 -24.29 26.52 8.09
N ASN A 914 -24.37 27.74 8.57
CA ASN A 914 -25.58 28.62 8.38
C ASN A 914 -25.84 28.93 6.91
N ALA A 915 -24.81 29.05 6.08
CA ALA A 915 -24.95 29.26 4.64
C ALA A 915 -25.28 27.95 3.93
N VAL A 916 -24.62 26.87 4.31
CA VAL A 916 -24.82 25.52 3.77
C VAL A 916 -26.24 25.02 3.98
N LYS A 917 -26.80 25.17 5.19
CA LYS A 917 -28.20 24.82 5.53
C LYS A 917 -29.22 25.59 4.68
N LYS A 918 -28.97 26.88 4.37
CA LYS A 918 -29.84 27.66 3.46
C LYS A 918 -29.86 27.13 2.03
N MET A 919 -28.83 26.42 1.63
CA MET A 919 -28.70 25.75 0.33
C MET A 919 -29.29 24.33 0.31
N GLY A 920 -29.83 23.83 1.45
CA GLY A 920 -30.34 22.48 1.61
C GLY A 920 -29.22 21.43 1.67
N LEU A 921 -27.98 21.83 2.02
CA LEU A 921 -26.83 20.96 2.09
C LEU A 921 -26.42 20.72 3.54
N SER A 922 -25.75 19.60 3.81
CA SER A 922 -25.16 19.28 5.10
C SER A 922 -23.67 19.66 5.18
N ARG A 923 -22.98 19.74 4.03
CA ARG A 923 -21.57 20.12 3.92
C ARG A 923 -21.25 20.71 2.55
N LEU A 924 -20.40 21.72 2.51
CA LEU A 924 -19.81 22.23 1.29
C LEU A 924 -18.37 22.69 1.56
N ARG A 925 -17.39 21.99 0.99
CA ARG A 925 -15.96 22.32 1.15
C ARG A 925 -15.29 22.37 -0.21
N PHE A 926 -14.48 23.40 -0.46
CA PHE A 926 -13.58 23.54 -1.60
C PHE A 926 -12.15 23.32 -1.14
N TYR A 927 -11.31 22.74 -1.99
CA TYR A 927 -9.89 22.60 -1.68
C TYR A 927 -9.02 22.69 -2.92
N VAL A 928 -7.77 23.13 -2.71
CA VAL A 928 -6.70 23.11 -3.70
C VAL A 928 -5.57 22.27 -3.14
N THR A 929 -5.03 21.35 -3.96
CA THR A 929 -3.89 20.53 -3.59
C THR A 929 -2.78 20.67 -4.62
N GLY A 930 -1.55 20.92 -4.15
CA GLY A 930 -0.32 20.79 -4.94
C GLY A 930 0.42 19.53 -4.52
N GLU A 931 0.83 18.70 -5.47
CA GLU A 931 1.49 17.42 -5.23
C GLU A 931 2.84 17.35 -5.90
N ASN A 932 3.81 16.69 -5.24
CA ASN A 932 5.16 16.48 -5.73
C ASN A 932 5.82 17.81 -6.19
N LEU A 933 5.67 18.86 -5.34
CA LEU A 933 6.05 20.22 -5.70
C LEU A 933 7.56 20.38 -5.86
N PHE A 934 8.35 19.72 -5.00
CA PHE A 934 9.79 19.61 -5.14
C PHE A 934 10.36 18.35 -4.50
N CYS A 935 11.52 17.93 -4.98
CA CYS A 935 12.34 16.85 -4.45
C CYS A 935 13.78 17.36 -4.34
N ILE A 936 14.32 17.37 -3.10
CA ILE A 936 15.71 17.72 -2.82
C ILE A 936 16.50 16.41 -2.90
N THR A 937 17.43 16.31 -3.84
CA THR A 937 18.27 15.11 -4.05
C THR A 937 19.58 15.46 -4.74
N GLY A 938 20.60 14.68 -4.49
CA GLY A 938 21.87 14.72 -5.26
C GLY A 938 21.85 13.83 -6.51
N TYR A 939 20.77 13.07 -6.75
CA TYR A 939 20.65 12.18 -7.91
C TYR A 939 20.45 12.97 -9.21
N LYS A 940 21.26 12.65 -10.23
CA LYS A 940 21.25 13.37 -11.50
C LYS A 940 20.20 12.89 -12.50
N GLY A 941 19.69 11.65 -12.35
CA GLY A 941 18.60 11.10 -13.18
C GLY A 941 17.27 11.81 -12.93
N ILE A 942 16.19 11.27 -13.50
CA ILE A 942 14.85 11.87 -13.49
C ILE A 942 14.26 11.87 -12.09
N ASP A 943 14.32 10.74 -11.37
CA ASP A 943 13.77 10.59 -10.02
C ASP A 943 14.63 9.62 -9.19
N PRO A 944 14.96 9.93 -7.90
CA PRO A 944 15.76 9.05 -7.06
C PRO A 944 15.01 7.80 -6.57
N GLU A 945 13.67 7.76 -6.65
CA GLU A 945 12.86 6.59 -6.33
C GLU A 945 12.88 5.60 -7.50
N VAL A 946 14.05 5.04 -7.76
CA VAL A 946 14.26 4.00 -8.75
C VAL A 946 13.69 2.67 -8.24
N SER A 947 13.45 1.72 -9.14
CA SER A 947 12.81 0.43 -8.87
C SER A 947 13.32 -0.26 -7.60
N VAL A 948 12.40 -0.59 -6.71
CA VAL A 948 12.60 -1.53 -5.59
C VAL A 948 11.60 -2.68 -5.79
N PRO A 949 11.94 -3.65 -6.65
CA PRO A 949 11.03 -4.74 -6.97
C PRO A 949 10.74 -5.60 -5.74
N ASP A 950 9.61 -6.30 -5.73
CA ASP A 950 9.22 -7.20 -4.64
C ASP A 950 10.28 -8.26 -4.39
N ASN A 951 10.89 -8.77 -5.47
CA ASN A 951 12.01 -9.69 -5.41
C ASN A 951 13.32 -8.91 -5.51
N VAL A 952 14.20 -9.06 -4.53
CA VAL A 952 15.51 -8.39 -4.47
C VAL A 952 16.43 -8.76 -5.63
N LEU A 953 16.24 -9.95 -6.21
CA LEU A 953 17.00 -10.42 -7.36
C LEU A 953 16.72 -9.62 -8.64
N ASN A 954 15.62 -8.90 -8.70
CA ASN A 954 15.26 -8.07 -9.84
C ASN A 954 15.95 -6.69 -9.81
N SER A 955 17.14 -6.61 -9.22
CA SER A 955 18.06 -5.49 -9.37
C SER A 955 17.54 -4.15 -8.85
N PRO A 956 17.34 -4.03 -7.52
CA PRO A 956 16.89 -2.76 -6.93
C PRO A 956 17.90 -1.64 -7.17
N GLY A 957 17.41 -0.40 -7.32
CA GLY A 957 18.24 0.79 -7.41
C GLY A 957 19.08 0.92 -8.68
N ILE A 958 18.67 0.28 -9.78
CA ILE A 958 19.32 0.43 -11.10
C ILE A 958 18.37 1.16 -12.06
N ASP A 959 18.80 2.30 -12.61
CA ASP A 959 18.06 3.11 -13.57
C ASP A 959 18.49 2.77 -15.01
N PHE A 960 17.63 2.02 -15.73
CA PHE A 960 17.84 1.55 -17.11
C PHE A 960 17.04 2.34 -18.16
N PHE A 961 16.95 3.64 -18.15
CA PHE A 961 16.08 4.45 -19.00
C PHE A 961 14.58 4.24 -18.82
N ASN A 962 14.14 3.49 -17.84
CA ASN A 962 12.72 3.15 -17.64
C ASN A 962 11.99 4.17 -16.76
N SER A 963 12.60 5.30 -16.47
CA SER A 963 12.07 6.29 -15.54
C SER A 963 11.00 7.16 -16.23
N TYR A 964 9.74 6.71 -16.18
CA TYR A 964 8.60 7.56 -16.51
C TYR A 964 8.59 8.76 -15.55
N PRO A 965 8.64 10.03 -16.05
CA PRO A 965 8.72 11.20 -15.20
C PRO A 965 7.53 11.29 -14.23
N ARG A 966 7.82 11.54 -12.96
CA ARG A 966 6.75 11.79 -12.00
C ARG A 966 6.03 13.09 -12.30
N PRO A 967 4.71 13.13 -12.15
CA PRO A 967 3.95 14.36 -12.34
C PRO A 967 4.10 15.30 -11.14
N ARG A 968 4.21 16.60 -11.41
CA ARG A 968 3.85 17.67 -10.49
C ARG A 968 2.40 18.03 -10.79
N THR A 969 1.52 17.94 -9.78
CA THR A 969 0.08 18.02 -9.99
C THR A 969 -0.51 19.14 -9.15
N PHE A 970 -1.43 19.91 -9.74
CA PHE A 970 -2.30 20.86 -9.04
C PHE A 970 -3.75 20.44 -9.25
N SER A 971 -4.50 20.29 -8.17
CA SER A 971 -5.90 19.88 -8.23
C SER A 971 -6.80 20.85 -7.49
N LEU A 972 -7.99 21.07 -8.05
CA LEU A 972 -9.10 21.77 -7.44
C LEU A 972 -10.22 20.78 -7.20
N GLY A 973 -10.74 20.73 -5.97
CA GLY A 973 -11.79 19.78 -5.64
C GLY A 973 -12.89 20.36 -4.77
N VAL A 974 -14.01 19.64 -4.73
CA VAL A 974 -15.19 19.97 -3.96
C VAL A 974 -15.73 18.74 -3.23
N ASN A 975 -16.15 18.92 -1.98
CA ASN A 975 -16.88 17.93 -1.21
C ASN A 975 -18.25 18.50 -0.85
N ILE A 976 -19.31 17.81 -1.25
CA ILE A 976 -20.70 18.23 -1.01
C ILE A 976 -21.40 17.12 -0.21
N GLY A 977 -22.07 17.48 0.87
CA GLY A 977 -23.00 16.61 1.61
C GLY A 977 -24.43 17.14 1.46
N PHE A 978 -25.35 16.22 1.23
CA PHE A 978 -26.78 16.52 1.11
C PHE A 978 -27.56 16.04 2.32
#